data_01e7e8a0bf49134b31858d1f4dd55972
#
_entry.id   01e7e8a0bf49134b31858d1f4dd55972
#
_cell.length_a   1.000
_cell.length_b   1.000
_cell.length_c   1.000
_cell.angle_alpha   90.00
_cell.angle_beta   90.00
_cell.angle_gamma   90.00
#
_symmetry.space_group_name_H-M   'P 1'
#
loop_
_entity.id
_entity.type
_entity.pdbx_description
1 polymer ?
#
loop_
_entity_poly.entity_id
_entity_poly.type
_entity_poly.pdbx_seq_one_letter_code
_entity_poly.pdbx_strand_id
1 'polypeptide(L)'
;MPDSPARDTVVLSNKSADCQTERMATAEELLALQDLAAEEDAIRKLIKTVPEGAAKQPPSETASERPSVDSSADAAWKRTEESRPPAAVSASTAAEVSPESEETSRGTGEDFAPEAALADRDGWMLELATILDQHRLWVESGGEEGTKADLCGANLEGADLTGVNLQGAFLQRAKLRGADLAMANLRHASLVQADLCNANLLGTELRGANLMGATLYGAEGVWLGRLGGANLYDAMLPETISSIDGSKAVWEATKSARWFYFLLLSVCAFCLLCVATTTDARLINDGSAIPIARLGNILPINAFYLIAPILLLVLFVRFQFLLLRVWSSMSALPAVFPDGQTVERGGPWYLMGLVRRHFRWLSEAKTPVSWMENVIATLLAYWAVPATILLLWVRYLVRQDLRGSSLHVLFFVLSVSVATGLPSVVSRVIRTGEVRRPSTRSVARMAFLTLRVPIAAGLVVMALSFGVILGVPADADASRRYFSGSPRRWAAEAFHLVGYRPYADLIEASLVPARARSVNPGEPLAEGAGAKLNENSLRYARAYRATLAGARLWRADLVGAYLTEADLRNANLREAHLRDAVLDHARADHAVLISADGSSANLTGADLRNTDMTYAVFAEAGFAGAKLAGASLYGANLRRSSWLRADLTRSDMRDTQLQEAELSLANLELTDFSGAKLAGARLGGAQMKGTIFLGADLRNTDFRGAAFPGAVLRDAPMDNAQLDGADLRGALGITAAQVCATRGWSTAQFDADVLAAVQAQCGAMQAAAK
;
A
#
# COMPACT_ATOMS: atom_id res chain seq x y z
N MET A 1 -37.69 12.27 41.35
CA MET A 1 -38.32 13.08 42.43
C MET A 1 -37.38 13.08 43.62
N PRO A 2 -37.19 14.20 44.26
CA PRO A 2 -37.26 15.62 43.89
C PRO A 2 -35.86 16.26 44.06
N ASP A 3 -35.46 17.47 43.81
CA ASP A 3 -36.11 18.76 43.60
C ASP A 3 -35.11 19.74 43.00
N SER A 4 -35.60 20.60 42.16
CA SER A 4 -35.01 21.89 41.84
C SER A 4 -35.46 22.93 42.86
N PRO A 5 -34.78 24.07 43.10
CA PRO A 5 -35.23 25.31 42.48
C PRO A 5 -34.09 26.29 42.10
N ALA A 6 -34.21 26.99 41.01
CA ALA A 6 -34.89 28.25 40.65
C ALA A 6 -34.14 29.56 41.01
N ARG A 7 -33.92 30.32 39.92
CA ARG A 7 -34.00 31.80 39.71
C ARG A 7 -33.26 32.76 40.65
N ASP A 8 -32.47 33.64 40.04
CA ASP A 8 -32.87 35.03 39.96
C ASP A 8 -32.08 35.86 38.95
N THR A 9 -32.85 36.59 38.15
CA THR A 9 -32.51 37.64 37.20
C THR A 9 -32.27 38.97 37.91
N VAL A 10 -31.25 39.74 37.53
CA VAL A 10 -31.26 41.20 37.64
C VAL A 10 -30.66 41.86 36.41
N VAL A 11 -31.44 42.70 35.80
CA VAL A 11 -31.19 43.65 34.69
C VAL A 11 -30.63 44.95 35.31
N LEU A 12 -29.70 45.61 34.60
CA LEU A 12 -29.56 47.06 34.40
C LEU A 12 -28.22 47.44 33.76
N SER A 13 -28.23 47.87 32.58
CA SER A 13 -28.20 49.17 31.92
C SER A 13 -26.87 49.89 31.83
N ASN A 14 -26.49 50.12 30.57
CA ASN A 14 -25.85 51.31 29.94
C ASN A 14 -24.67 52.04 30.59
N LYS A 15 -23.52 52.09 29.89
CA LYS A 15 -22.99 53.25 29.13
C LYS A 15 -21.58 53.03 28.68
N SER A 16 -21.39 53.22 27.40
CA SER A 16 -20.29 53.86 26.65
C SER A 16 -18.88 53.95 27.21
N ALA A 17 -17.99 53.50 26.38
CA ALA A 17 -16.76 54.15 25.90
C ALA A 17 -15.48 53.27 26.06
N ASP A 18 -14.76 53.28 24.96
CA ASP A 18 -13.34 53.10 24.73
C ASP A 18 -12.72 51.69 24.64
N CYS A 19 -12.38 51.47 23.42
CA CYS A 19 -11.31 50.67 22.82
C CYS A 19 -10.11 50.41 23.72
N GLN A 20 -10.00 49.15 24.17
CA GLN A 20 -8.75 48.40 24.35
C GLN A 20 -9.11 46.93 24.68
N THR A 21 -9.22 46.08 23.66
CA THR A 21 -9.32 44.65 23.86
C THR A 21 -7.92 44.03 24.00
N GLU A 22 -7.38 44.05 25.18
CA GLU A 22 -6.45 43.01 25.61
C GLU A 22 -7.24 41.70 25.78
N ARG A 23 -6.98 40.74 24.89
CA ARG A 23 -7.47 39.37 25.09
C ARG A 23 -6.75 38.78 26.30
N MET A 24 -7.44 38.68 27.41
CA MET A 24 -7.04 37.78 28.50
C MET A 24 -7.06 36.34 27.96
N ALA A 25 -5.91 35.69 27.98
CA ALA A 25 -5.80 34.27 27.74
C ALA A 25 -6.65 33.51 28.78
N THR A 26 -7.35 32.49 28.33
CA THR A 26 -8.17 31.66 29.24
C THR A 26 -7.27 30.88 30.20
N ALA A 27 -7.80 30.51 31.35
CA ALA A 27 -7.06 29.76 32.37
C ALA A 27 -6.43 28.45 31.83
N GLU A 28 -7.03 27.85 30.80
CA GLU A 28 -6.48 26.66 30.11
C GLU A 28 -5.26 26.99 29.24
N GLU A 29 -5.21 28.17 28.59
CA GLU A 29 -4.04 28.58 27.82
C GLU A 29 -2.85 28.94 28.73
N LEU A 30 -3.10 29.46 29.92
CA LEU A 30 -2.07 29.73 30.94
C LEU A 30 -1.51 28.43 31.54
N LEU A 31 -2.34 27.41 31.76
CA LEU A 31 -1.90 26.09 32.23
C LEU A 31 -1.04 25.39 31.17
N ALA A 32 -1.44 25.43 29.88
CA ALA A 32 -0.68 24.85 28.78
C ALA A 32 0.69 25.52 28.59
N LEU A 33 0.80 26.82 28.86
CA LEU A 33 2.08 27.54 28.84
C LEU A 33 2.97 27.21 30.05
N GLN A 34 2.39 26.90 31.21
CA GLN A 34 3.14 26.45 32.38
C GLN A 34 3.70 25.03 32.21
N ASP A 35 2.96 24.12 31.59
CA ASP A 35 3.43 22.75 31.27
C ASP A 35 4.57 22.76 30.24
N LEU A 36 4.50 23.62 29.22
CA LEU A 36 5.59 23.79 28.25
C LEU A 36 6.88 24.37 28.87
N ALA A 37 6.75 25.29 29.82
CA ALA A 37 7.90 25.85 30.54
C ALA A 37 8.55 24.81 31.48
N ALA A 38 7.75 23.89 32.06
CA ALA A 38 8.26 22.81 32.90
C ALA A 38 9.02 21.74 32.07
N GLU A 39 8.57 21.44 30.85
CA GLU A 39 9.28 20.55 29.92
C GLU A 39 10.62 21.14 29.45
N GLU A 40 10.66 22.45 29.15
CA GLU A 40 11.90 23.12 28.76
C GLU A 40 12.96 23.13 29.89
N ASP A 41 12.53 23.26 31.12
CA ASP A 41 13.42 23.22 32.30
C ASP A 41 13.91 21.79 32.59
N ALA A 42 13.09 20.77 32.34
CA ALA A 42 13.46 19.37 32.42
C ALA A 42 14.53 19.00 31.38
N ILE A 43 14.37 19.48 30.14
CA ILE A 43 15.34 19.29 29.06
C ILE A 43 16.66 20.01 29.36
N ARG A 44 16.62 21.21 29.92
CA ARG A 44 17.83 21.94 30.33
C ARG A 44 18.57 21.26 31.49
N LYS A 45 17.88 20.59 32.39
CA LYS A 45 18.50 19.79 33.46
C LYS A 45 19.14 18.52 32.95
N LEU A 46 18.54 17.86 31.93
CA LEU A 46 19.13 16.69 31.26
C LEU A 46 20.44 17.03 30.51
N ILE A 47 20.52 18.20 29.90
CA ILE A 47 21.72 18.65 29.17
C ILE A 47 22.88 18.98 30.12
N LYS A 48 22.60 19.36 31.37
CA LYS A 48 23.62 19.68 32.40
C LYS A 48 24.21 18.47 33.12
N THR A 49 23.71 17.26 32.90
CA THR A 49 24.17 16.01 33.57
C THR A 49 25.09 15.13 32.71
N VAL A 50 25.58 15.64 31.57
CA VAL A 50 26.64 14.96 30.80
C VAL A 50 27.99 15.42 31.35
N PRO A 51 28.84 14.56 31.95
CA PRO A 51 30.14 14.93 32.44
C PRO A 51 31.10 15.22 31.28
N GLU A 52 31.65 16.42 31.22
CA GLU A 52 32.86 16.74 30.48
C GLU A 52 34.04 15.97 31.05
N GLY A 53 34.66 15.16 30.24
CA GLY A 53 35.93 14.55 30.61
C GLY A 53 36.37 13.42 29.71
N ALA A 54 37.04 13.71 28.63
CA ALA A 54 38.24 13.02 28.19
C ALA A 54 38.66 13.46 26.76
N ALA A 55 39.31 14.58 26.67
CA ALA A 55 40.22 14.85 25.57
C ALA A 55 41.48 13.98 25.75
N LYS A 56 41.81 13.15 24.77
CA LYS A 56 43.19 12.63 24.58
C LYS A 56 43.53 12.65 23.10
N GLN A 57 44.70 13.29 22.92
CA GLN A 57 45.41 13.53 21.69
C GLN A 57 45.78 12.28 20.89
N PRO A 58 46.12 12.43 19.60
CA PRO A 58 46.47 11.33 18.71
C PRO A 58 47.94 10.90 18.86
N PRO A 59 48.27 9.64 18.60
CA PRO A 59 49.66 9.23 18.41
C PRO A 59 50.08 9.28 16.94
N SER A 60 51.33 9.71 16.81
CA SER A 60 52.18 9.89 15.64
C SER A 60 52.46 8.66 14.81
N GLU A 61 52.77 8.95 13.56
CA GLU A 61 53.44 8.19 12.50
C GLU A 61 54.33 7.00 12.89
N THR A 62 54.22 5.94 12.16
CA THR A 62 55.39 5.21 11.62
C THR A 62 55.07 4.65 10.24
N ALA A 63 55.98 4.91 9.34
CA ALA A 63 56.04 4.54 7.95
C ALA A 63 56.24 3.05 7.73
N SER A 64 55.74 2.47 6.64
CA SER A 64 56.58 1.69 5.70
C SER A 64 55.76 1.21 4.49
N GLU A 65 56.36 1.50 3.35
CA GLU A 65 56.42 0.74 2.09
C GLU A 65 55.26 0.71 1.12
N ARG A 66 55.49 1.50 0.05
CA ARG A 66 54.94 1.33 -1.29
C ARG A 66 55.61 0.10 -1.99
N PRO A 67 54.97 -0.46 -3.00
CA PRO A 67 55.52 -0.25 -4.32
C PRO A 67 54.52 0.32 -5.36
N SER A 68 55.14 1.08 -6.23
CA SER A 68 54.72 1.71 -7.47
C SER A 68 54.25 0.73 -8.53
N VAL A 69 53.37 1.18 -9.47
CA VAL A 69 53.52 1.11 -10.92
C VAL A 69 52.48 2.01 -11.61
N ASP A 70 53.04 2.95 -12.35
CA ASP A 70 52.68 3.59 -13.64
C ASP A 70 51.24 4.00 -13.99
N SER A 71 51.04 5.26 -14.12
CA SER A 71 51.23 6.23 -15.25
C SER A 71 50.27 6.02 -16.42
N SER A 72 49.50 7.03 -16.64
CA SER A 72 49.14 7.69 -17.89
C SER A 72 47.66 8.05 -17.99
N ALA A 73 47.38 9.33 -17.86
CA ALA A 73 46.43 10.15 -18.62
C ALA A 73 46.08 11.45 -17.85
N ASP A 74 47.11 12.23 -17.58
CA ASP A 74 46.95 13.69 -17.50
C ASP A 74 47.16 14.25 -18.89
N ALA A 75 46.18 14.97 -19.40
CA ALA A 75 46.30 16.12 -20.31
C ALA A 75 45.02 16.23 -21.14
N ALA A 76 44.18 17.19 -20.77
CA ALA A 76 43.46 18.06 -21.72
C ALA A 76 42.34 18.83 -21.01
N TRP A 77 42.71 19.90 -20.30
CA TRP A 77 41.79 21.02 -20.06
C TRP A 77 42.59 22.26 -19.65
N LYS A 78 43.27 22.85 -20.64
CA LYS A 78 43.66 24.27 -20.61
C LYS A 78 43.79 24.80 -22.05
N ARG A 79 43.17 25.95 -22.23
CA ARG A 79 43.18 26.84 -23.43
C ARG A 79 42.12 26.56 -24.48
N THR A 80 41.10 27.42 -24.54
CA THR A 80 41.14 28.58 -25.43
C THR A 80 40.04 29.58 -25.06
N GLU A 81 40.47 30.73 -24.54
CA GLU A 81 39.81 32.02 -24.73
C GLU A 81 40.04 32.48 -26.17
N GLU A 82 39.18 33.42 -26.58
CA GLU A 82 39.20 34.20 -27.85
C GLU A 82 38.48 33.59 -29.05
N SER A 83 37.27 34.11 -29.30
CA SER A 83 37.00 35.01 -30.44
C SER A 83 35.48 35.17 -30.68
N ARG A 84 35.02 36.37 -30.44
CA ARG A 84 33.91 37.02 -31.15
C ARG A 84 34.46 37.43 -32.56
N PRO A 85 33.67 37.74 -33.59
CA PRO A 85 32.29 38.06 -33.89
C PRO A 85 31.85 37.55 -35.32
N PRO A 86 30.98 38.19 -36.12
CA PRO A 86 29.90 39.12 -35.94
C PRO A 86 28.58 38.76 -36.67
N ALA A 87 27.64 39.68 -36.52
CA ALA A 87 26.32 39.75 -37.14
C ALA A 87 26.32 39.82 -38.72
N ALA A 88 25.21 39.34 -39.28
CA ALA A 88 24.64 39.78 -40.55
C ALA A 88 23.13 39.66 -40.45
N VAL A 89 22.34 40.67 -40.29
CA VAL A 89 21.83 41.66 -41.27
C VAL A 89 21.18 40.99 -42.48
N SER A 90 19.87 41.09 -42.56
CA SER A 90 19.19 41.35 -43.82
C SER A 90 17.97 42.26 -43.55
N ALA A 91 18.11 43.46 -44.07
CA ALA A 91 17.13 44.50 -44.18
C ALA A 91 16.29 44.30 -45.46
N SER A 92 15.09 44.80 -45.41
CA SER A 92 14.41 45.49 -46.54
C SER A 92 13.05 45.94 -45.98
N THR A 93 12.52 47.11 -46.16
CA THR A 93 12.78 48.23 -47.07
C THR A 93 12.09 49.45 -46.45
N ALA A 94 12.80 50.55 -46.48
CA ALA A 94 12.28 51.86 -46.16
C ALA A 94 11.42 52.41 -47.31
N ALA A 95 10.50 53.26 -46.92
CA ALA A 95 10.02 54.30 -47.84
C ALA A 95 10.01 55.60 -47.03
N GLU A 96 10.95 56.45 -47.41
CA GLU A 96 11.09 57.84 -47.02
C GLU A 96 9.91 58.66 -47.58
N VAL A 97 9.44 59.64 -46.83
CA VAL A 97 9.12 60.99 -47.33
C VAL A 97 9.48 61.99 -46.25
N SER A 98 10.40 62.88 -46.57
CA SER A 98 10.91 63.99 -45.80
C SER A 98 10.14 65.27 -46.08
N PRO A 99 10.52 66.41 -45.50
CA PRO A 99 9.57 67.40 -44.94
C PRO A 99 9.57 68.70 -45.77
N GLU A 100 8.61 69.49 -45.52
CA GLU A 100 8.58 70.97 -45.81
C GLU A 100 7.28 71.50 -45.21
N SER A 101 7.10 72.61 -44.62
CA SER A 101 7.83 73.84 -44.38
C SER A 101 6.98 74.66 -43.40
N GLU A 102 7.61 75.54 -42.70
CA GLU A 102 7.06 76.61 -41.86
C GLU A 102 6.04 77.46 -42.62
N GLU A 103 5.00 77.84 -41.86
CA GLU A 103 4.67 79.28 -41.85
C GLU A 103 3.78 79.68 -40.66
N THR A 104 4.24 80.68 -40.01
CA THR A 104 3.65 81.53 -38.98
C THR A 104 2.33 82.19 -39.40
N SER A 105 1.34 82.18 -38.52
CA SER A 105 0.47 83.36 -38.38
C SER A 105 -0.10 83.47 -36.96
N ARG A 106 0.19 84.62 -36.33
CA ARG A 106 -0.45 85.16 -35.14
C ARG A 106 -1.90 85.50 -35.45
N GLY A 107 -2.80 85.17 -34.53
CA GLY A 107 -4.19 85.68 -34.61
C GLY A 107 -4.96 85.34 -33.34
N THR A 108 -5.00 86.33 -32.45
CA THR A 108 -6.08 86.80 -31.55
C THR A 108 -6.90 85.78 -30.80
N GLY A 109 -6.98 85.98 -29.51
CA GLY A 109 -7.84 85.31 -28.55
C GLY A 109 -9.30 85.45 -28.87
N GLU A 110 -9.99 84.38 -28.68
CA GLU A 110 -11.40 84.39 -28.39
C GLU A 110 -11.68 83.36 -27.31
N ASP A 111 -12.39 83.79 -26.30
CA ASP A 111 -12.88 83.04 -25.17
C ASP A 111 -13.71 81.83 -25.68
N PHE A 112 -13.21 80.60 -25.45
CA PHE A 112 -14.05 79.44 -25.57
C PHE A 112 -14.70 79.07 -24.23
N ALA A 113 -16.00 79.19 -24.29
CA ALA A 113 -16.98 79.02 -23.24
C ALA A 113 -16.85 77.61 -22.55
N PRO A 114 -17.06 77.54 -21.25
CA PRO A 114 -17.01 76.29 -20.50
C PRO A 114 -18.16 75.31 -20.76
N GLU A 115 -19.18 75.66 -21.59
CA GLU A 115 -20.32 74.80 -21.84
C GLU A 115 -20.06 73.62 -22.80
N ALA A 116 -19.16 73.75 -23.77
CA ALA A 116 -18.82 72.58 -24.67
C ALA A 116 -18.03 71.48 -24.00
N ALA A 117 -17.24 71.81 -23.00
CA ALA A 117 -16.48 70.82 -22.21
C ALA A 117 -17.36 70.08 -21.22
N LEU A 118 -18.50 70.62 -20.81
CA LEU A 118 -19.49 69.97 -19.93
C LEU A 118 -20.41 69.01 -20.71
N ALA A 119 -20.80 69.33 -21.92
CA ALA A 119 -21.64 68.48 -22.79
C ALA A 119 -20.89 67.24 -23.25
N ASP A 120 -19.59 67.30 -23.50
CA ASP A 120 -18.76 66.15 -23.85
C ASP A 120 -18.50 65.21 -22.64
N ARG A 121 -18.50 65.78 -21.45
CA ARG A 121 -18.35 65.03 -20.19
C ARG A 121 -19.62 64.24 -19.82
N ASP A 122 -20.81 64.78 -20.05
CA ASP A 122 -22.09 64.10 -19.78
C ASP A 122 -22.35 62.95 -20.77
N GLY A 123 -21.98 63.10 -22.05
CA GLY A 123 -22.06 62.07 -23.05
C GLY A 123 -21.15 60.86 -22.74
N TRP A 124 -19.92 61.14 -22.30
CA TRP A 124 -18.94 60.10 -21.93
C TRP A 124 -19.32 59.39 -20.64
N MET A 125 -19.91 60.06 -19.64
CA MET A 125 -20.43 59.45 -18.41
C MET A 125 -21.54 58.45 -18.70
N LEU A 126 -22.44 58.71 -19.66
CA LEU A 126 -23.50 57.83 -20.08
C LEU A 126 -22.96 56.58 -20.82
N GLU A 127 -21.92 56.77 -21.63
CA GLU A 127 -21.23 55.67 -22.33
C GLU A 127 -20.48 54.74 -21.31
N LEU A 128 -19.78 55.30 -20.32
CA LEU A 128 -19.15 54.57 -19.23
C LEU A 128 -20.16 53.75 -18.44
N ALA A 129 -21.31 54.32 -18.06
CA ALA A 129 -22.38 53.60 -17.35
C ALA A 129 -22.86 52.40 -18.16
N THR A 130 -23.04 52.55 -19.48
CA THR A 130 -23.47 51.48 -20.37
C THR A 130 -22.41 50.35 -20.44
N ILE A 131 -21.13 50.70 -20.54
CA ILE A 131 -20.02 49.73 -20.56
C ILE A 131 -19.99 48.94 -19.23
N LEU A 132 -20.18 49.62 -18.10
CA LEU A 132 -20.17 49.03 -16.78
C LEU A 132 -21.39 48.09 -16.57
N ASP A 133 -22.56 48.45 -17.05
CA ASP A 133 -23.75 47.58 -16.99
C ASP A 133 -23.60 46.32 -17.85
N GLN A 134 -23.10 46.46 -19.06
CA GLN A 134 -22.78 45.30 -19.92
C GLN A 134 -21.74 44.38 -19.28
N HIS A 135 -20.74 44.98 -18.65
CA HIS A 135 -19.72 44.22 -17.94
C HIS A 135 -20.25 43.50 -16.69
N ARG A 136 -21.20 44.14 -15.97
CA ARG A 136 -21.87 43.50 -14.83
C ARG A 136 -22.63 42.27 -15.28
N LEU A 137 -23.40 42.34 -16.38
CA LEU A 137 -24.06 41.19 -16.98
C LEU A 137 -23.07 40.08 -17.36
N TRP A 138 -21.96 40.48 -17.97
CA TRP A 138 -20.89 39.51 -18.34
C TRP A 138 -20.33 38.78 -17.13
N VAL A 139 -20.07 39.48 -16.01
CA VAL A 139 -19.55 38.86 -14.78
C VAL A 139 -20.60 37.96 -14.10
N GLU A 140 -21.87 38.43 -14.01
CA GLU A 140 -22.97 37.70 -13.36
C GLU A 140 -23.35 36.43 -14.13
N SER A 141 -23.36 36.47 -15.45
CA SER A 141 -23.64 35.33 -16.33
C SER A 141 -22.47 34.37 -16.48
N GLY A 142 -21.27 34.74 -16.00
CA GLY A 142 -20.06 33.97 -16.21
C GLY A 142 -19.50 34.02 -17.64
N GLY A 143 -19.88 35.05 -18.40
CA GLY A 143 -19.44 35.32 -19.77
C GLY A 143 -20.43 34.90 -20.85
N GLU A 144 -21.64 34.45 -20.49
CA GLU A 144 -22.68 34.03 -21.46
C GLU A 144 -23.49 35.23 -21.98
N GLU A 145 -23.67 36.27 -21.16
CA GLU A 145 -24.43 37.50 -21.51
C GLU A 145 -23.57 38.73 -21.25
N GLY A 146 -23.84 39.81 -21.96
CA GLY A 146 -23.11 41.08 -21.85
C GLY A 146 -21.75 41.06 -22.52
N THR A 147 -20.97 42.11 -22.35
CA THR A 147 -19.63 42.31 -22.90
C THR A 147 -18.64 42.71 -21.84
N LYS A 148 -17.39 42.24 -22.01
CA LYS A 148 -16.29 42.59 -21.12
C LYS A 148 -15.94 44.07 -21.29
N ALA A 149 -15.84 44.83 -20.19
CA ALA A 149 -15.48 46.24 -20.25
C ALA A 149 -14.12 46.41 -20.92
N ASP A 150 -14.11 47.18 -22.00
CA ASP A 150 -12.88 47.66 -22.64
C ASP A 150 -12.76 49.17 -22.38
N LEU A 151 -11.85 49.52 -21.48
CA LEU A 151 -11.54 50.87 -21.06
C LEU A 151 -10.05 51.18 -21.35
N CYS A 152 -9.52 50.59 -22.45
CA CYS A 152 -8.14 50.80 -22.86
C CYS A 152 -7.92 52.26 -23.27
N GLY A 153 -6.96 52.91 -22.62
CA GLY A 153 -6.63 54.34 -22.86
C GLY A 153 -7.71 55.33 -22.40
N ALA A 154 -8.78 54.89 -21.76
CA ALA A 154 -9.85 55.75 -21.28
C ALA A 154 -9.34 56.81 -20.27
N ASN A 155 -9.86 58.02 -20.36
CA ASN A 155 -9.56 59.10 -19.39
C ASN A 155 -10.58 59.01 -18.24
N LEU A 156 -10.15 58.40 -17.12
CA LEU A 156 -10.92 58.19 -15.90
C LEU A 156 -10.33 59.00 -14.73
N GLU A 157 -9.64 60.13 -15.01
CA GLU A 157 -9.08 61.00 -14.00
C GLU A 157 -10.14 61.54 -13.05
N GLY A 158 -9.96 61.27 -11.72
CA GLY A 158 -10.93 61.70 -10.70
C GLY A 158 -12.29 61.03 -10.77
N ALA A 159 -12.47 59.96 -11.57
CA ALA A 159 -13.77 59.24 -11.69
C ALA A 159 -14.07 58.51 -10.38
N ASP A 160 -15.35 58.53 -9.99
CA ASP A 160 -15.89 57.69 -8.90
C ASP A 160 -16.26 56.28 -9.45
N LEU A 161 -15.40 55.33 -9.10
CA LEU A 161 -15.55 53.90 -9.44
C LEU A 161 -15.67 53.04 -8.16
N THR A 162 -16.18 53.64 -7.07
CA THR A 162 -16.33 53.01 -5.78
C THR A 162 -17.19 51.77 -5.85
N GLY A 163 -16.70 50.63 -5.43
CA GLY A 163 -17.41 49.35 -5.39
C GLY A 163 -17.71 48.73 -6.74
N VAL A 164 -17.27 49.29 -7.86
CA VAL A 164 -17.53 48.80 -9.21
C VAL A 164 -16.84 47.45 -9.43
N ASN A 165 -17.55 46.53 -10.07
CA ASN A 165 -17.00 45.24 -10.44
C ASN A 165 -16.38 45.30 -11.85
N LEU A 166 -15.06 45.41 -11.91
CA LEU A 166 -14.22 45.41 -13.11
C LEU A 166 -13.42 44.15 -13.26
N GLN A 167 -13.93 43.01 -12.77
CA GLN A 167 -13.23 41.72 -12.80
C GLN A 167 -12.90 41.33 -14.23
N GLY A 168 -11.60 41.26 -14.54
CA GLY A 168 -11.06 40.85 -15.83
C GLY A 168 -11.23 41.90 -16.94
N ALA A 169 -11.63 43.15 -16.62
CA ALA A 169 -11.74 44.27 -17.57
C ALA A 169 -10.38 44.62 -18.20
N PHE A 170 -10.44 45.26 -19.37
CA PHE A 170 -9.29 45.82 -20.06
C PHE A 170 -9.14 47.30 -19.72
N LEU A 171 -8.03 47.69 -19.05
CA LEU A 171 -7.71 49.02 -18.59
C LEU A 171 -6.27 49.40 -18.97
N GLN A 172 -5.74 48.81 -20.07
CA GLN A 172 -4.39 49.11 -20.51
C GLN A 172 -4.26 50.61 -20.87
N ARG A 173 -3.23 51.25 -20.33
CA ARG A 173 -2.95 52.68 -20.52
C ARG A 173 -4.10 53.62 -20.10
N ALA A 174 -5.07 53.14 -19.32
CA ALA A 174 -6.12 54.01 -18.76
C ALA A 174 -5.52 55.06 -17.82
N LYS A 175 -6.03 56.28 -17.87
CA LYS A 175 -5.67 57.37 -16.98
C LYS A 175 -6.61 57.39 -15.79
N LEU A 176 -6.15 56.82 -14.65
CA LEU A 176 -6.91 56.69 -13.41
C LEU A 176 -6.36 57.57 -12.30
N ARG A 177 -5.66 58.67 -12.67
CA ARG A 177 -5.07 59.61 -11.73
C ARG A 177 -6.12 60.20 -10.81
N GLY A 178 -5.93 60.04 -9.47
CA GLY A 178 -6.88 60.54 -8.47
C GLY A 178 -8.26 59.91 -8.50
N ALA A 179 -8.50 58.83 -9.26
CA ALA A 179 -9.77 58.13 -9.29
C ALA A 179 -10.07 57.42 -7.95
N ASP A 180 -11.35 57.38 -7.56
CA ASP A 180 -11.77 56.61 -6.40
C ASP A 180 -12.19 55.20 -6.81
N LEU A 181 -11.33 54.23 -6.50
CA LEU A 181 -11.54 52.82 -6.74
C LEU A 181 -11.77 52.04 -5.43
N ALA A 182 -12.15 52.75 -4.36
CA ALA A 182 -12.35 52.09 -3.07
C ALA A 182 -13.38 50.95 -3.19
N MET A 183 -13.07 49.79 -2.60
CA MET A 183 -13.88 48.58 -2.62
C MET A 183 -14.14 47.98 -4.03
N ALA A 184 -13.56 48.53 -5.10
CA ALA A 184 -13.73 48.01 -6.46
C ALA A 184 -13.09 46.60 -6.62
N ASN A 185 -13.69 45.78 -7.48
CA ASN A 185 -13.16 44.44 -7.81
C ASN A 185 -12.42 44.47 -9.15
N LEU A 186 -11.10 44.56 -9.10
CA LEU A 186 -10.20 44.52 -10.24
C LEU A 186 -9.47 43.16 -10.40
N ARG A 187 -10.06 42.10 -9.88
CA ARG A 187 -9.47 40.74 -10.01
C ARG A 187 -9.29 40.39 -11.48
N HIS A 188 -8.05 39.93 -11.81
CA HIS A 188 -7.69 39.54 -13.17
C HIS A 188 -7.87 40.65 -14.24
N ALA A 189 -8.04 41.89 -13.87
CA ALA A 189 -8.08 43.05 -14.81
C ALA A 189 -6.70 43.28 -15.42
N SER A 190 -6.68 43.84 -16.62
CA SER A 190 -5.44 44.22 -17.31
C SER A 190 -5.24 45.73 -17.17
N LEU A 191 -4.28 46.11 -16.34
CA LEU A 191 -3.87 47.48 -16.01
C LEU A 191 -2.48 47.80 -16.55
N VAL A 192 -2.08 47.20 -17.65
CA VAL A 192 -0.75 47.38 -18.24
C VAL A 192 -0.53 48.82 -18.58
N GLN A 193 0.55 49.44 -18.03
CA GLN A 193 0.90 50.85 -18.24
C GLN A 193 -0.24 51.83 -17.85
N ALA A 194 -1.17 51.46 -16.96
CA ALA A 194 -2.17 52.37 -16.43
C ALA A 194 -1.57 53.37 -15.44
N ASP A 195 -2.07 54.63 -15.45
CA ASP A 195 -1.68 55.68 -14.50
C ASP A 195 -2.67 55.73 -13.33
N LEU A 196 -2.27 55.18 -12.19
CA LEU A 196 -3.03 55.16 -10.93
C LEU A 196 -2.43 56.14 -9.89
N CYS A 197 -1.69 57.15 -10.34
CA CYS A 197 -1.10 58.13 -9.41
C CYS A 197 -2.17 58.79 -8.55
N ASN A 198 -1.95 58.80 -7.21
CA ASN A 198 -2.86 59.39 -6.22
C ASN A 198 -4.28 58.78 -6.23
N ALA A 199 -4.51 57.63 -6.81
CA ALA A 199 -5.80 56.93 -6.78
C ALA A 199 -6.11 56.33 -5.39
N ASN A 200 -7.38 56.36 -4.99
CA ASN A 200 -7.85 55.70 -3.78
C ASN A 200 -8.15 54.23 -4.05
N LEU A 201 -7.28 53.35 -3.54
CA LEU A 201 -7.40 51.88 -3.69
C LEU A 201 -7.79 51.21 -2.36
N LEU A 202 -8.43 51.95 -1.44
CA LEU A 202 -8.85 51.40 -0.15
C LEU A 202 -9.84 50.28 -0.31
N GLY A 203 -9.46 49.07 0.06
CA GLY A 203 -10.34 47.91 -0.05
C GLY A 203 -10.44 47.29 -1.46
N THR A 204 -9.75 47.80 -2.45
CA THR A 204 -9.72 47.30 -3.83
C THR A 204 -9.14 45.90 -3.94
N GLU A 205 -9.75 45.01 -4.69
CA GLU A 205 -9.26 43.64 -4.96
C GLU A 205 -8.46 43.59 -6.27
N LEU A 206 -7.16 43.49 -6.18
CA LEU A 206 -6.22 43.44 -7.31
C LEU A 206 -5.65 42.05 -7.58
N ARG A 207 -6.23 40.98 -7.01
CA ARG A 207 -5.72 39.63 -7.16
C ARG A 207 -5.66 39.14 -8.61
N GLY A 208 -4.47 38.72 -9.03
CA GLY A 208 -4.24 38.22 -10.39
C GLY A 208 -4.33 39.31 -11.47
N ALA A 209 -4.40 40.59 -11.11
CA ALA A 209 -4.37 41.72 -12.06
C ALA A 209 -3.00 41.83 -12.74
N ASN A 210 -2.99 42.31 -13.97
CA ASN A 210 -1.77 42.65 -14.70
C ASN A 210 -1.45 44.14 -14.56
N LEU A 211 -0.53 44.49 -13.69
CA LEU A 211 -0.07 45.83 -13.40
C LEU A 211 1.32 46.15 -14.01
N MET A 212 1.70 45.41 -15.07
CA MET A 212 2.98 45.58 -15.73
C MET A 212 3.16 47.03 -16.21
N GLY A 213 4.23 47.70 -15.72
CA GLY A 213 4.54 49.10 -16.05
C GLY A 213 3.53 50.10 -15.54
N ALA A 214 2.60 49.73 -14.65
CA ALA A 214 1.61 50.67 -14.07
C ALA A 214 2.27 51.62 -13.03
N THR A 215 1.80 52.86 -12.95
CA THR A 215 2.27 53.84 -11.97
C THR A 215 1.26 53.96 -10.84
N LEU A 216 1.65 53.60 -9.61
CA LEU A 216 0.84 53.69 -8.39
C LEU A 216 1.45 54.67 -7.38
N TYR A 217 2.27 55.63 -7.85
CA TYR A 217 2.86 56.63 -6.99
C TYR A 217 1.79 57.48 -6.28
N GLY A 218 1.90 57.57 -4.93
CA GLY A 218 0.92 58.30 -4.13
C GLY A 218 -0.45 57.62 -3.99
N ALA A 219 -0.66 56.44 -4.55
CA ALA A 219 -1.92 55.68 -4.39
C ALA A 219 -2.10 55.22 -2.93
N GLU A 220 -3.31 55.46 -2.40
CA GLU A 220 -3.66 55.11 -1.03
C GLU A 220 -4.36 53.75 -0.93
N GLY A 221 -4.23 53.04 0.21
CA GLY A 221 -4.96 51.81 0.51
C GLY A 221 -4.47 50.56 -0.22
N VAL A 222 -3.30 50.58 -0.83
CA VAL A 222 -2.70 49.39 -1.46
C VAL A 222 -2.15 48.45 -0.38
N TRP A 223 -2.68 47.22 -0.35
CA TRP A 223 -2.23 46.18 0.61
C TRP A 223 -1.67 44.97 -0.13
N LEU A 224 -0.49 44.50 0.30
CA LEU A 224 0.22 43.39 -0.30
C LEU A 224 -0.67 42.11 -0.45
N GLY A 225 -1.46 41.79 0.56
CA GLY A 225 -2.36 40.62 0.55
C GLY A 225 -3.46 40.67 -0.53
N ARG A 226 -3.79 41.86 -1.05
CA ARG A 226 -4.76 42.02 -2.15
C ARG A 226 -4.12 42.02 -3.53
N LEU A 227 -2.78 42.07 -3.60
CA LEU A 227 -1.97 41.91 -4.81
C LEU A 227 -1.63 40.44 -5.10
N GLY A 228 -2.20 39.50 -4.33
CA GLY A 228 -1.88 38.09 -4.47
C GLY A 228 -2.04 37.57 -5.89
N GLY A 229 -0.97 37.03 -6.49
CA GLY A 229 -0.95 36.52 -7.86
C GLY A 229 -0.92 37.59 -8.95
N ALA A 230 -0.81 38.88 -8.63
CA ALA A 230 -0.70 39.97 -9.60
C ALA A 230 0.69 39.97 -10.28
N ASN A 231 0.74 40.54 -11.49
CA ASN A 231 1.99 40.81 -12.20
C ASN A 231 2.37 42.28 -12.00
N LEU A 232 3.46 42.53 -11.27
CA LEU A 232 3.97 43.87 -10.96
C LEU A 232 5.25 44.22 -11.73
N TYR A 233 5.60 43.47 -12.78
CA TYR A 233 6.80 43.73 -13.55
C TYR A 233 6.89 45.20 -13.98
N ASP A 234 7.98 45.88 -13.63
CA ASP A 234 8.22 47.32 -13.92
C ASP A 234 7.12 48.26 -13.39
N ALA A 235 6.36 47.86 -12.37
CA ALA A 235 5.36 48.71 -11.73
C ALA A 235 5.99 49.64 -10.67
N MET A 236 5.60 50.92 -10.68
CA MET A 236 6.02 51.90 -9.67
C MET A 236 5.04 51.85 -8.49
N LEU A 237 5.46 51.22 -7.39
CA LEU A 237 4.64 51.05 -6.18
C LEU A 237 4.74 52.29 -5.26
N PRO A 238 3.72 52.55 -4.39
CA PRO A 238 3.82 53.59 -3.37
C PRO A 238 4.86 53.25 -2.32
N GLU A 239 5.47 54.29 -1.71
CA GLU A 239 6.55 54.15 -0.70
C GLU A 239 6.17 53.28 0.51
N THR A 240 4.86 53.19 0.80
CA THR A 240 4.29 52.38 1.90
C THR A 240 4.51 50.88 1.72
N ILE A 241 4.84 50.41 0.51
CA ILE A 241 5.04 48.98 0.18
C ILE A 241 6.47 48.67 -0.27
N SER A 242 7.40 49.60 -0.07
CA SER A 242 8.79 49.49 -0.55
C SER A 242 9.59 48.32 0.07
N SER A 243 9.14 47.74 1.19
CA SER A 243 9.72 46.53 1.79
C SER A 243 8.72 45.37 1.82
N ILE A 244 8.82 44.42 0.89
CA ILE A 244 7.96 43.21 0.83
C ILE A 244 8.48 42.20 1.83
N ASP A 245 8.08 42.30 3.10
CA ASP A 245 8.45 41.35 4.17
C ASP A 245 7.79 39.97 4.05
N GLY A 246 6.85 39.81 3.11
CA GLY A 246 6.16 38.52 2.86
C GLY A 246 7.10 37.39 2.44
N SER A 247 8.27 37.69 1.89
CA SER A 247 9.26 36.68 1.49
C SER A 247 9.81 35.88 2.67
N LYS A 248 9.95 36.47 3.85
CA LYS A 248 10.45 35.82 5.07
C LYS A 248 9.48 34.74 5.56
N ALA A 249 8.16 35.01 5.58
CA ALA A 249 7.14 34.06 6.00
C ALA A 249 7.06 32.84 5.07
N VAL A 250 7.20 33.06 3.75
CA VAL A 250 7.28 31.97 2.77
C VAL A 250 8.55 31.15 2.96
N TRP A 251 9.68 31.80 3.19
CA TRP A 251 10.96 31.13 3.44
C TRP A 251 10.91 30.20 4.64
N GLU A 252 10.38 30.67 5.79
CA GLU A 252 10.26 29.85 7.00
C GLU A 252 9.32 28.68 6.81
N ALA A 253 8.14 28.91 6.21
CA ALA A 253 7.19 27.84 5.90
C ALA A 253 7.82 26.80 4.97
N THR A 254 8.56 27.24 3.97
CA THR A 254 9.27 26.38 3.01
C THR A 254 10.37 25.56 3.68
N LYS A 255 11.15 26.14 4.59
CA LYS A 255 12.21 25.45 5.33
C LYS A 255 11.63 24.26 6.12
N SER A 256 10.55 24.48 6.84
CA SER A 256 9.87 23.43 7.62
C SER A 256 9.29 22.34 6.71
N ALA A 257 8.60 22.72 5.63
CA ALA A 257 8.01 21.77 4.69
C ALA A 257 9.09 20.93 3.97
N ARG A 258 10.22 21.55 3.59
CA ARG A 258 11.34 20.89 2.93
C ARG A 258 11.98 19.82 3.82
N TRP A 259 12.25 20.15 5.09
CA TRP A 259 12.82 19.15 6.02
C TRP A 259 11.89 17.97 6.19
N PHE A 260 10.58 18.22 6.38
CA PHE A 260 9.58 17.17 6.55
C PHE A 260 9.39 16.31 5.30
N TYR A 261 9.53 16.90 4.12
CA TYR A 261 9.50 16.19 2.84
C TYR A 261 10.63 15.19 2.70
N PHE A 262 11.88 15.59 3.01
CA PHE A 262 13.01 14.67 2.96
C PHE A 262 12.90 13.57 4.00
N LEU A 263 12.40 13.89 5.21
CA LEU A 263 12.09 12.88 6.21
C LEU A 263 11.08 11.87 5.67
N LEU A 264 9.99 12.32 5.07
CA LEU A 264 8.94 11.46 4.49
C LEU A 264 9.50 10.56 3.39
N LEU A 265 10.29 11.09 2.47
CA LEU A 265 10.94 10.31 1.41
C LEU A 265 11.95 9.30 1.97
N SER A 266 12.70 9.68 3.00
CA SER A 266 13.63 8.76 3.68
C SER A 266 12.89 7.60 4.33
N VAL A 267 11.74 7.86 4.96
CA VAL A 267 10.89 6.78 5.52
C VAL A 267 10.31 5.91 4.42
N CYS A 268 9.85 6.49 3.29
CA CYS A 268 9.41 5.70 2.14
C CYS A 268 10.54 4.81 1.61
N ALA A 269 11.73 5.37 1.39
CA ALA A 269 12.90 4.62 0.92
C ALA A 269 13.29 3.50 1.90
N PHE A 270 13.25 3.76 3.21
CA PHE A 270 13.46 2.77 4.23
C PHE A 270 12.42 1.62 4.16
N CYS A 271 11.13 1.95 4.01
CA CYS A 271 10.08 0.95 3.84
C CYS A 271 10.29 0.10 2.58
N LEU A 272 10.66 0.73 1.46
CA LEU A 272 10.95 0.03 0.21
C LEU A 272 12.18 -0.88 0.34
N LEU A 273 13.22 -0.45 1.04
CA LEU A 273 14.39 -1.28 1.34
C LEU A 273 13.98 -2.50 2.20
N CYS A 274 13.13 -2.30 3.21
CA CYS A 274 12.60 -3.41 4.01
C CYS A 274 11.80 -4.39 3.14
N VAL A 275 10.94 -3.89 2.23
CA VAL A 275 10.18 -4.72 1.28
C VAL A 275 11.12 -5.54 0.41
N ALA A 276 12.15 -4.92 -0.17
CA ALA A 276 13.11 -5.57 -1.07
C ALA A 276 13.98 -6.62 -0.38
N THR A 277 14.33 -6.40 0.88
CA THR A 277 15.22 -7.30 1.65
C THR A 277 14.49 -8.37 2.46
N THR A 278 13.16 -8.28 2.55
CA THR A 278 12.35 -9.27 3.26
C THR A 278 12.10 -10.50 2.38
N THR A 279 12.57 -11.67 2.80
CA THR A 279 12.24 -12.96 2.17
C THR A 279 10.88 -13.48 2.65
N ASP A 280 10.23 -14.34 1.87
CA ASP A 280 8.96 -14.97 2.22
C ASP A 280 9.05 -15.77 3.53
N ALA A 281 10.15 -16.51 3.69
CA ALA A 281 10.42 -17.28 4.90
C ALA A 281 10.46 -16.41 6.18
N ARG A 282 10.98 -15.19 6.08
CA ARG A 282 10.99 -14.24 7.20
C ARG A 282 9.63 -13.62 7.44
N LEU A 283 8.90 -13.29 6.37
CA LEU A 283 7.60 -12.67 6.46
C LEU A 283 6.56 -13.59 7.09
N ILE A 284 6.64 -14.90 6.80
CA ILE A 284 5.69 -15.90 7.30
C ILE A 284 6.01 -16.32 8.74
N ASN A 285 7.30 -16.38 9.11
CA ASN A 285 7.70 -16.80 10.45
C ASN A 285 7.50 -15.66 11.47
N ASP A 286 6.55 -15.83 12.38
CA ASP A 286 6.16 -14.85 13.40
C ASP A 286 7.27 -14.46 14.40
N GLY A 287 8.37 -15.17 14.43
CA GLY A 287 9.54 -14.84 15.25
C GLY A 287 10.64 -14.06 14.53
N SER A 288 10.43 -13.72 13.27
CA SER A 288 11.48 -13.09 12.47
C SER A 288 11.58 -11.58 12.74
N ALA A 289 12.83 -11.12 12.79
CA ALA A 289 13.16 -9.70 12.95
C ALA A 289 13.45 -9.04 11.60
N ILE A 290 13.32 -7.70 11.52
CA ILE A 290 13.66 -6.93 10.33
C ILE A 290 15.13 -7.17 9.96
N PRO A 291 15.48 -7.33 8.66
CA PRO A 291 16.83 -7.68 8.22
C PRO A 291 17.88 -6.56 8.35
N ILE A 292 17.64 -5.55 9.18
CA ILE A 292 18.53 -4.39 9.38
C ILE A 292 19.24 -4.53 10.71
N ALA A 293 20.56 -4.64 10.68
CA ALA A 293 21.43 -5.10 11.76
C ALA A 293 21.29 -4.42 13.13
N ARG A 294 20.75 -3.20 13.22
CA ARG A 294 20.54 -2.49 14.48
C ARG A 294 19.09 -2.40 14.95
N LEU A 295 18.11 -2.53 14.05
CA LEU A 295 16.69 -2.51 14.36
C LEU A 295 16.06 -3.91 14.51
N GLY A 296 16.74 -4.95 14.04
CA GLY A 296 16.21 -6.31 14.00
C GLY A 296 15.83 -6.91 15.34
N ASN A 297 16.40 -6.42 16.44
CA ASN A 297 16.08 -6.92 17.78
C ASN A 297 14.91 -6.16 18.46
N ILE A 298 14.44 -5.07 17.87
CA ILE A 298 13.47 -4.16 18.51
C ILE A 298 12.07 -4.34 17.94
N LEU A 299 11.94 -4.62 16.64
CA LEU A 299 10.63 -4.68 15.97
C LEU A 299 10.47 -5.99 15.19
N PRO A 300 9.50 -6.85 15.54
CA PRO A 300 9.18 -8.02 14.73
C PRO A 300 8.63 -7.60 13.37
N ILE A 301 8.91 -8.39 12.35
CA ILE A 301 8.57 -8.06 10.95
C ILE A 301 7.07 -7.85 10.75
N ASN A 302 6.24 -8.60 11.46
CA ASN A 302 4.78 -8.50 11.41
C ASN A 302 4.30 -7.15 11.91
N ALA A 303 4.83 -6.66 13.04
CA ALA A 303 4.51 -5.35 13.59
C ALA A 303 4.96 -4.23 12.64
N PHE A 304 6.11 -4.38 11.96
CA PHE A 304 6.57 -3.42 10.96
C PHE A 304 5.54 -3.25 9.84
N TYR A 305 5.08 -4.35 9.20
CA TYR A 305 4.12 -4.25 8.10
C TYR A 305 2.76 -3.65 8.52
N LEU A 306 2.37 -3.75 9.80
CA LEU A 306 1.15 -3.13 10.31
C LEU A 306 1.35 -1.67 10.72
N ILE A 307 2.50 -1.32 11.31
CA ILE A 307 2.80 0.03 11.82
C ILE A 307 3.24 0.98 10.70
N ALA A 308 4.03 0.50 9.74
CA ALA A 308 4.60 1.33 8.68
C ALA A 308 3.55 2.09 7.85
N PRO A 309 2.41 1.50 7.41
CA PRO A 309 1.37 2.24 6.69
C PRO A 309 0.74 3.36 7.54
N ILE A 310 0.56 3.13 8.85
CA ILE A 310 0.02 4.13 9.79
C ILE A 310 0.98 5.31 9.90
N LEU A 311 2.25 5.02 10.17
CA LEU A 311 3.30 6.04 10.29
C LEU A 311 3.42 6.86 9.00
N LEU A 312 3.46 6.20 7.83
CA LEU A 312 3.51 6.84 6.53
C LEU A 312 2.30 7.76 6.32
N LEU A 313 1.08 7.32 6.66
CA LEU A 313 -0.12 8.14 6.52
C LEU A 313 -0.08 9.38 7.42
N VAL A 314 0.31 9.23 8.69
CA VAL A 314 0.41 10.35 9.64
C VAL A 314 1.44 11.38 9.15
N LEU A 315 2.63 10.93 8.76
CA LEU A 315 3.67 11.81 8.21
C LEU A 315 3.21 12.48 6.91
N PHE A 316 2.51 11.75 6.04
CA PHE A 316 1.98 12.26 4.79
C PHE A 316 0.95 13.36 5.01
N VAL A 317 -0.04 13.13 5.87
CA VAL A 317 -1.06 14.13 6.24
C VAL A 317 -0.40 15.38 6.82
N ARG A 318 0.54 15.20 7.75
CA ARG A 318 1.30 16.33 8.33
C ARG A 318 2.06 17.11 7.27
N PHE A 319 2.73 16.43 6.35
CA PHE A 319 3.43 17.06 5.23
C PHE A 319 2.47 17.86 4.34
N GLN A 320 1.30 17.31 4.02
CA GLN A 320 0.31 17.99 3.20
C GLN A 320 -0.23 19.28 3.86
N PHE A 321 -0.40 19.29 5.19
CA PHE A 321 -0.75 20.52 5.91
C PHE A 321 0.36 21.57 5.88
N LEU A 322 1.63 21.15 5.99
CA LEU A 322 2.77 22.07 5.85
C LEU A 322 2.82 22.64 4.43
N LEU A 323 2.61 21.81 3.43
CA LEU A 323 2.57 22.24 2.03
C LEU A 323 1.41 23.22 1.78
N LEU A 324 0.22 22.95 2.34
CA LEU A 324 -0.92 23.88 2.27
C LEU A 324 -0.61 25.22 2.89
N ARG A 325 0.12 25.25 4.03
CA ARG A 325 0.59 26.50 4.66
C ARG A 325 1.54 27.28 3.74
N VAL A 326 2.47 26.60 3.06
CA VAL A 326 3.35 27.24 2.06
C VAL A 326 2.52 27.85 0.94
N TRP A 327 1.56 27.11 0.38
CA TRP A 327 0.68 27.61 -0.68
C TRP A 327 -0.16 28.81 -0.24
N SER A 328 -0.71 28.79 0.98
CA SER A 328 -1.48 29.92 1.50
C SER A 328 -0.63 31.16 1.68
N SER A 329 0.60 31.03 2.15
CA SER A 329 1.54 32.16 2.27
C SER A 329 1.92 32.73 0.90
N MET A 330 2.15 31.85 -0.10
CA MET A 330 2.46 32.29 -1.48
C MET A 330 1.27 32.93 -2.17
N SER A 331 0.03 32.50 -1.89
CA SER A 331 -1.16 33.08 -2.50
C SER A 331 -1.42 34.54 -2.08
N ALA A 332 -0.77 34.98 -1.02
CA ALA A 332 -0.83 36.39 -0.56
C ALA A 332 0.21 37.29 -1.24
N LEU A 333 1.17 36.72 -1.99
CA LEU A 333 2.21 37.47 -2.66
C LEU A 333 1.94 37.68 -4.15
N PRO A 334 2.47 38.74 -4.79
CA PRO A 334 2.44 38.89 -6.23
C PRO A 334 3.12 37.72 -6.94
N ALA A 335 2.64 37.37 -8.12
CA ALA A 335 3.26 36.32 -8.93
C ALA A 335 4.60 36.75 -9.51
N VAL A 336 4.69 38.02 -9.93
CA VAL A 336 5.89 38.66 -10.43
C VAL A 336 6.10 39.98 -9.67
N PHE A 337 7.27 40.17 -9.13
CA PHE A 337 7.67 41.39 -8.41
C PHE A 337 8.09 42.51 -9.38
N PRO A 338 8.18 43.78 -8.93
CA PRO A 338 8.58 44.90 -9.79
C PRO A 338 9.96 44.72 -10.45
N ASP A 339 10.87 44.04 -9.79
CA ASP A 339 12.24 43.72 -10.29
C ASP A 339 12.25 42.54 -11.30
N GLY A 340 11.07 42.00 -11.68
CA GLY A 340 10.94 40.87 -12.56
C GLY A 340 11.19 39.51 -11.92
N GLN A 341 11.48 39.47 -10.62
CA GLN A 341 11.59 38.17 -9.95
C GLN A 341 10.22 37.53 -9.80
N THR A 342 10.17 36.21 -9.98
CA THR A 342 8.94 35.43 -9.77
C THR A 342 8.89 34.92 -8.34
N VAL A 343 7.68 34.79 -7.77
CA VAL A 343 7.47 34.31 -6.39
C VAL A 343 8.12 32.96 -6.12
N GLU A 344 8.29 32.13 -7.14
CA GLU A 344 8.94 30.81 -7.03
C GLU A 344 10.45 30.89 -6.79
N ARG A 345 11.11 32.00 -7.21
CA ARG A 345 12.56 32.20 -6.99
C ARG A 345 12.89 32.62 -5.55
N GLY A 346 11.90 33.07 -4.79
CA GLY A 346 12.05 33.42 -3.37
C GLY A 346 12.37 32.24 -2.44
N GLY A 347 12.29 31.00 -2.93
CA GLY A 347 12.68 29.81 -2.18
C GLY A 347 13.16 28.71 -3.11
N PRO A 348 14.46 28.37 -3.17
CA PRO A 348 15.01 27.38 -4.08
C PRO A 348 14.62 25.95 -3.64
N TRP A 349 13.44 25.54 -4.01
CA TRP A 349 12.93 24.18 -3.79
C TRP A 349 12.09 23.74 -5.00
N TYR A 350 12.42 22.60 -5.60
CA TYR A 350 11.81 22.16 -6.85
C TYR A 350 10.29 21.96 -6.78
N LEU A 351 9.69 21.71 -5.58
CA LEU A 351 8.23 21.67 -5.43
C LEU A 351 7.58 23.05 -5.66
N MET A 352 8.34 24.15 -5.61
CA MET A 352 7.81 25.48 -5.93
C MET A 352 7.30 25.58 -7.37
N GLY A 353 7.86 24.80 -8.30
CA GLY A 353 7.35 24.71 -9.68
C GLY A 353 5.87 24.30 -9.79
N LEU A 354 5.32 23.58 -8.79
CA LEU A 354 3.90 23.23 -8.76
C LEU A 354 2.99 24.46 -8.69
N VAL A 355 3.49 25.61 -8.20
CA VAL A 355 2.78 26.91 -8.14
C VAL A 355 2.45 27.42 -9.52
N ARG A 356 3.30 27.18 -10.52
CA ARG A 356 3.10 27.61 -11.91
C ARG A 356 1.74 27.22 -12.48
N ARG A 357 1.19 26.10 -12.05
CA ARG A 357 -0.14 25.66 -12.50
C ARG A 357 -1.29 26.54 -11.98
N HIS A 358 -1.06 27.27 -10.93
CA HIS A 358 -2.09 28.04 -10.22
C HIS A 358 -2.03 29.53 -10.50
N PHE A 359 -0.89 30.05 -10.93
CA PHE A 359 -0.71 31.47 -11.29
C PHE A 359 -0.67 31.62 -12.82
N ARG A 360 -1.62 32.38 -13.37
CA ARG A 360 -1.79 32.58 -14.81
C ARG A 360 -0.49 33.08 -15.46
N TRP A 361 0.16 34.07 -14.84
CA TRP A 361 1.36 34.73 -15.37
C TRP A 361 2.62 33.83 -15.36
N LEU A 362 2.65 32.83 -14.54
CA LEU A 362 3.73 31.84 -14.47
C LEU A 362 3.51 30.65 -15.42
N SER A 363 2.28 30.46 -15.92
CA SER A 363 1.92 29.30 -16.74
C SER A 363 2.35 29.43 -18.22
N GLU A 364 2.71 30.62 -18.67
CA GLU A 364 3.03 30.93 -20.08
C GLU A 364 4.43 30.47 -20.49
N ALA A 365 5.38 30.31 -19.56
CA ALA A 365 6.74 29.84 -19.82
C ALA A 365 6.83 28.29 -19.79
N LYS A 366 6.27 27.60 -20.77
CA LYS A 366 6.31 26.13 -20.86
C LYS A 366 7.57 25.67 -21.61
N THR A 367 8.63 25.37 -20.88
CA THR A 367 9.73 24.57 -21.43
C THR A 367 9.48 23.07 -21.20
N PRO A 368 9.92 22.15 -22.08
CA PRO A 368 9.79 20.70 -21.89
C PRO A 368 10.42 20.24 -20.57
N VAL A 369 11.49 20.87 -20.12
CA VAL A 369 12.14 20.57 -18.82
C VAL A 369 11.20 20.90 -17.64
N SER A 370 10.49 22.03 -17.69
CA SER A 370 9.55 22.43 -16.65
C SER A 370 8.35 21.47 -16.51
N TRP A 371 7.94 20.82 -17.59
CA TRP A 371 6.90 19.79 -17.57
C TRP A 371 7.39 18.54 -16.80
N MET A 372 8.61 18.06 -17.09
CA MET A 372 9.19 16.91 -16.37
C MET A 372 9.35 17.19 -14.87
N GLU A 373 9.88 18.38 -14.51
CA GLU A 373 10.00 18.80 -13.11
C GLU A 373 8.64 18.76 -12.39
N ASN A 374 7.59 19.28 -13.02
CA ASN A 374 6.25 19.30 -12.46
C ASN A 374 5.66 17.90 -12.30
N VAL A 375 5.92 16.99 -13.25
CA VAL A 375 5.48 15.59 -13.14
C VAL A 375 6.19 14.89 -11.99
N ILE A 376 7.52 15.00 -11.91
CA ILE A 376 8.32 14.39 -10.84
C ILE A 376 7.91 14.96 -9.48
N ALA A 377 7.77 16.29 -9.38
CA ALA A 377 7.33 16.95 -8.15
C ALA A 377 5.94 16.49 -7.72
N THR A 378 5.00 16.32 -8.65
CA THR A 378 3.66 15.80 -8.38
C THR A 378 3.70 14.36 -7.90
N LEU A 379 4.47 13.50 -8.59
CA LEU A 379 4.61 12.10 -8.21
C LEU A 379 5.20 11.95 -6.80
N LEU A 380 6.28 12.67 -6.52
CA LEU A 380 6.95 12.57 -5.24
C LEU A 380 6.18 13.23 -4.08
N ALA A 381 5.47 14.34 -4.32
CA ALA A 381 4.71 15.04 -3.29
C ALA A 381 3.38 14.38 -2.94
N TYR A 382 2.71 13.76 -3.89
CA TYR A 382 1.35 13.23 -3.71
C TYR A 382 1.25 11.72 -3.83
N TRP A 383 2.09 11.06 -4.66
CA TRP A 383 1.94 9.64 -4.98
C TRP A 383 3.00 8.72 -4.36
N ALA A 384 4.13 9.26 -3.85
CA ALA A 384 5.17 8.43 -3.24
C ALA A 384 4.65 7.58 -2.07
N VAL A 385 3.83 8.16 -1.19
CA VAL A 385 3.25 7.44 -0.03
C VAL A 385 2.19 6.43 -0.44
N PRO A 386 1.17 6.77 -1.26
CA PRO A 386 0.22 5.78 -1.76
C PRO A 386 0.91 4.60 -2.45
N ALA A 387 1.92 4.86 -3.30
CA ALA A 387 2.68 3.82 -3.97
C ALA A 387 3.46 2.93 -2.99
N THR A 388 4.09 3.52 -1.97
CA THR A 388 4.80 2.76 -0.92
C THR A 388 3.84 1.88 -0.12
N ILE A 389 2.66 2.38 0.26
CA ILE A 389 1.64 1.60 0.97
C ILE A 389 1.11 0.47 0.07
N LEU A 390 0.92 0.71 -1.23
CA LEU A 390 0.51 -0.32 -2.19
C LEU A 390 1.58 -1.43 -2.30
N LEU A 391 2.87 -1.07 -2.34
CA LEU A 391 3.95 -2.05 -2.40
C LEU A 391 4.10 -2.84 -1.09
N LEU A 392 3.88 -2.20 0.07
CA LEU A 392 3.78 -2.89 1.36
C LEU A 392 2.62 -3.90 1.35
N TRP A 393 1.44 -3.52 0.82
CA TRP A 393 0.30 -4.41 0.67
C TRP A 393 0.60 -5.58 -0.26
N VAL A 394 1.15 -5.35 -1.46
CA VAL A 394 1.54 -6.41 -2.41
C VAL A 394 2.44 -7.42 -1.71
N ARG A 395 3.45 -6.94 -1.00
CA ARG A 395 4.38 -7.81 -0.27
C ARG A 395 3.71 -8.59 0.87
N TYR A 396 2.75 -7.97 1.56
CA TYR A 396 2.02 -8.58 2.66
C TYR A 396 1.03 -9.67 2.20
N LEU A 397 0.58 -9.64 0.94
CA LEU A 397 -0.35 -10.66 0.38
C LEU A 397 0.17 -12.09 0.53
N VAL A 398 1.48 -12.28 0.53
CA VAL A 398 2.12 -13.61 0.72
C VAL A 398 1.70 -14.26 2.04
N ARG A 399 1.34 -13.50 3.07
CA ARG A 399 0.81 -14.02 4.35
C ARG A 399 -0.62 -14.55 4.26
N GLN A 400 -1.34 -14.17 3.22
CA GLN A 400 -2.75 -14.53 3.02
C GLN A 400 -3.66 -14.19 4.23
N ASP A 401 -3.26 -13.18 5.01
CA ASP A 401 -4.04 -12.66 6.13
C ASP A 401 -5.03 -11.60 5.66
N LEU A 402 -6.33 -11.92 5.70
CA LEU A 402 -7.38 -11.03 5.25
C LEU A 402 -7.49 -9.77 6.14
N ARG A 403 -7.28 -9.89 7.46
CA ARG A 403 -7.40 -8.76 8.39
C ARG A 403 -6.30 -7.74 8.14
N GLY A 404 -5.07 -8.18 8.06
CA GLY A 404 -3.93 -7.32 7.76
C GLY A 404 -4.02 -6.71 6.37
N SER A 405 -4.41 -7.48 5.34
CA SER A 405 -4.61 -6.98 3.98
C SER A 405 -5.71 -5.91 3.91
N SER A 406 -6.85 -6.11 4.60
CA SER A 406 -7.93 -5.11 4.67
C SER A 406 -7.47 -3.80 5.31
N LEU A 407 -6.62 -3.87 6.33
CA LEU A 407 -6.04 -2.69 6.98
C LEU A 407 -5.13 -1.91 6.01
N HIS A 408 -4.29 -2.59 5.23
CA HIS A 408 -3.47 -1.96 4.19
C HIS A 408 -4.34 -1.27 3.13
N VAL A 409 -5.43 -1.91 2.68
CA VAL A 409 -6.37 -1.31 1.73
C VAL A 409 -7.00 -0.04 2.31
N LEU A 410 -7.40 -0.05 3.59
CA LEU A 410 -7.93 1.14 4.26
C LEU A 410 -6.92 2.30 4.22
N PHE A 411 -5.67 2.06 4.61
CA PHE A 411 -4.63 3.10 4.59
C PHE A 411 -4.27 3.55 3.17
N PHE A 412 -4.31 2.65 2.21
CA PHE A 412 -4.15 2.99 0.80
C PHE A 412 -5.26 3.94 0.34
N VAL A 413 -6.53 3.62 0.58
CA VAL A 413 -7.69 4.46 0.24
C VAL A 413 -7.58 5.84 0.90
N LEU A 414 -7.23 5.89 2.19
CA LEU A 414 -7.04 7.15 2.90
C LEU A 414 -5.91 7.98 2.30
N SER A 415 -4.77 7.36 1.97
CA SER A 415 -3.63 8.06 1.36
C SER A 415 -3.96 8.59 -0.03
N VAL A 416 -4.66 7.82 -0.87
CA VAL A 416 -5.14 8.27 -2.19
C VAL A 416 -6.17 9.38 -2.06
N SER A 417 -7.07 9.32 -1.05
CA SER A 417 -8.05 10.38 -0.78
C SER A 417 -7.37 11.70 -0.45
N VAL A 418 -6.31 11.67 0.35
CA VAL A 418 -5.49 12.85 0.66
C VAL A 418 -4.77 13.34 -0.59
N ALA A 419 -4.15 12.44 -1.37
CA ALA A 419 -3.42 12.78 -2.59
C ALA A 419 -4.29 13.44 -3.68
N THR A 420 -5.54 13.02 -3.83
CA THR A 420 -6.49 13.54 -4.85
C THR A 420 -7.32 14.71 -4.34
N GLY A 421 -7.65 14.76 -3.06
CA GLY A 421 -8.49 15.78 -2.45
C GLY A 421 -7.79 17.11 -2.23
N LEU A 422 -6.58 17.07 -1.68
CA LEU A 422 -5.83 18.29 -1.32
C LEU A 422 -5.44 19.19 -2.50
N PRO A 423 -5.00 18.69 -3.66
CA PRO A 423 -4.73 19.54 -4.81
C PRO A 423 -5.93 20.40 -5.25
N SER A 424 -7.14 19.85 -5.13
CA SER A 424 -8.38 20.59 -5.45
C SER A 424 -8.68 21.70 -4.42
N VAL A 425 -8.36 21.46 -3.15
CA VAL A 425 -8.47 22.49 -2.08
C VAL A 425 -7.42 23.58 -2.31
N VAL A 426 -6.18 23.21 -2.60
CA VAL A 426 -5.08 24.14 -2.90
C VAL A 426 -5.43 25.05 -4.06
N SER A 427 -5.91 24.49 -5.18
CA SER A 427 -6.27 25.28 -6.36
C SER A 427 -7.36 26.32 -6.04
N ARG A 428 -8.27 26.01 -5.15
CA ARG A 428 -9.31 26.93 -4.69
C ARG A 428 -8.71 28.02 -3.79
N VAL A 429 -7.93 27.66 -2.76
CA VAL A 429 -7.30 28.63 -1.84
C VAL A 429 -6.45 29.63 -2.61
N ILE A 430 -5.67 29.17 -3.59
CA ILE A 430 -4.83 30.06 -4.41
C ILE A 430 -5.67 30.98 -5.29
N ARG A 431 -6.75 30.49 -5.89
CA ARG A 431 -7.61 31.29 -6.79
C ARG A 431 -8.50 32.30 -6.08
N THR A 432 -9.08 31.93 -4.93
CA THR A 432 -10.04 32.79 -4.22
C THR A 432 -9.39 33.64 -3.13
N GLY A 433 -8.22 33.24 -2.62
CA GLY A 433 -7.53 33.89 -1.49
C GLY A 433 -8.28 33.83 -0.18
N GLU A 434 -9.48 33.26 -0.14
CA GLU A 434 -10.32 33.13 1.04
C GLU A 434 -10.57 31.66 1.36
N VAL A 435 -10.39 31.28 2.61
CA VAL A 435 -10.92 30.05 3.18
C VAL A 435 -12.39 30.27 3.50
N ARG A 436 -13.22 30.58 2.48
CA ARG A 436 -14.66 30.71 2.69
C ARG A 436 -15.22 29.35 3.10
N ARG A 437 -15.96 29.28 4.18
CA ARG A 437 -16.63 28.04 4.61
C ARG A 437 -17.58 27.60 3.47
N PRO A 438 -17.28 26.48 2.77
CA PRO A 438 -18.11 26.04 1.67
C PRO A 438 -19.49 25.63 2.20
N SER A 439 -20.55 25.84 1.43
CA SER A 439 -21.87 25.35 1.79
C SER A 439 -21.86 23.81 1.93
N THR A 440 -22.67 23.27 2.81
CA THR A 440 -22.74 21.82 3.05
C THR A 440 -22.98 21.01 1.77
N ARG A 441 -23.80 21.55 0.83
CA ARG A 441 -24.05 20.91 -0.47
C ARG A 441 -22.82 20.92 -1.38
N SER A 442 -22.02 21.97 -1.38
CA SER A 442 -20.81 22.05 -2.19
C SER A 442 -19.70 21.13 -1.60
N VAL A 443 -19.63 20.99 -0.27
CA VAL A 443 -18.74 20.03 0.40
C VAL A 443 -19.11 18.60 0.03
N ALA A 444 -20.39 18.25 0.11
CA ALA A 444 -20.87 16.91 -0.21
C ALA A 444 -20.59 16.54 -1.68
N ARG A 445 -20.86 17.44 -2.62
CA ARG A 445 -20.58 17.23 -4.05
C ARG A 445 -19.08 17.08 -4.33
N MET A 446 -18.24 17.89 -3.67
CA MET A 446 -16.81 17.80 -3.80
C MET A 446 -16.25 16.51 -3.18
N ALA A 447 -16.72 16.16 -1.97
CA ALA A 447 -16.36 14.90 -1.32
C ALA A 447 -16.74 13.72 -2.22
N PHE A 448 -17.92 13.70 -2.80
CA PHE A 448 -18.34 12.65 -3.74
C PHE A 448 -17.43 12.56 -4.96
N LEU A 449 -17.06 13.67 -5.58
CA LEU A 449 -16.19 13.69 -6.75
C LEU A 449 -14.74 13.28 -6.43
N THR A 450 -14.22 13.64 -5.26
CA THR A 450 -12.85 13.32 -4.86
C THR A 450 -12.72 11.92 -4.28
N LEU A 451 -13.75 11.38 -3.60
CA LEU A 451 -13.74 10.05 -2.98
C LEU A 451 -14.03 8.89 -3.97
N ARG A 452 -14.69 9.16 -5.10
CA ARG A 452 -15.01 8.09 -6.06
C ARG A 452 -13.78 7.33 -6.58
N VAL A 453 -12.69 8.03 -6.87
CA VAL A 453 -11.45 7.42 -7.38
C VAL A 453 -10.76 6.57 -6.31
N PRO A 454 -10.48 7.06 -5.09
CA PRO A 454 -9.87 6.25 -4.05
C PRO A 454 -10.75 5.07 -3.62
N ILE A 455 -12.07 5.23 -3.57
CA ILE A 455 -12.99 4.13 -3.26
C ILE A 455 -12.95 3.06 -4.36
N ALA A 456 -13.01 3.46 -5.64
CA ALA A 456 -12.91 2.52 -6.75
C ALA A 456 -11.57 1.77 -6.74
N ALA A 457 -10.45 2.49 -6.54
CA ALA A 457 -9.13 1.88 -6.40
C ALA A 457 -9.07 0.92 -5.21
N GLY A 458 -9.64 1.30 -4.06
CA GLY A 458 -9.72 0.45 -2.88
C GLY A 458 -10.55 -0.82 -3.10
N LEU A 459 -11.67 -0.71 -3.80
CA LEU A 459 -12.50 -1.86 -4.16
C LEU A 459 -11.74 -2.84 -5.06
N VAL A 460 -10.96 -2.34 -6.03
CA VAL A 460 -10.12 -3.18 -6.90
C VAL A 460 -9.04 -3.89 -6.05
N VAL A 461 -8.33 -3.16 -5.19
CA VAL A 461 -7.28 -3.73 -4.33
C VAL A 461 -7.88 -4.74 -3.34
N MET A 462 -9.07 -4.47 -2.78
CA MET A 462 -9.78 -5.40 -1.91
C MET A 462 -10.22 -6.67 -2.68
N ALA A 463 -10.79 -6.52 -3.87
CA ALA A 463 -11.18 -7.64 -4.71
C ALA A 463 -9.96 -8.51 -5.09
N LEU A 464 -8.82 -7.89 -5.41
CA LEU A 464 -7.55 -8.61 -5.61
C LEU A 464 -7.12 -9.37 -4.35
N SER A 465 -7.22 -8.75 -3.16
CA SER A 465 -6.92 -9.43 -1.88
C SER A 465 -7.79 -10.66 -1.68
N PHE A 466 -9.10 -10.54 -1.84
CA PHE A 466 -10.04 -11.67 -1.75
C PHE A 466 -9.74 -12.75 -2.80
N GLY A 467 -9.46 -12.34 -4.04
CA GLY A 467 -9.16 -13.24 -5.12
C GLY A 467 -7.88 -14.06 -4.89
N VAL A 468 -6.86 -13.48 -4.24
CA VAL A 468 -5.63 -14.18 -3.85
C VAL A 468 -5.86 -15.11 -2.66
N ILE A 469 -6.49 -14.60 -1.59
CA ILE A 469 -6.64 -15.35 -0.32
C ILE A 469 -7.62 -16.53 -0.48
N LEU A 470 -8.69 -16.36 -1.24
CA LEU A 470 -9.71 -17.41 -1.48
C LEU A 470 -9.54 -18.10 -2.83
N GLY A 471 -8.65 -17.63 -3.67
CA GLY A 471 -8.44 -18.12 -5.03
C GLY A 471 -7.53 -19.33 -5.11
N VAL A 472 -7.40 -19.85 -6.33
CA VAL A 472 -6.49 -20.95 -6.71
C VAL A 472 -5.45 -20.37 -7.67
N PRO A 473 -4.15 -20.65 -7.53
CA PRO A 473 -3.13 -20.16 -8.45
C PRO A 473 -3.33 -20.74 -9.87
N ALA A 474 -2.94 -19.97 -10.88
CA ALA A 474 -3.09 -20.35 -12.28
C ALA A 474 -2.27 -21.61 -12.66
N ASP A 475 -1.17 -21.86 -11.94
CA ASP A 475 -0.20 -22.92 -12.17
C ASP A 475 -0.39 -24.17 -11.29
N ALA A 476 -1.47 -24.25 -10.52
CA ALA A 476 -1.77 -25.44 -9.72
C ALA A 476 -2.26 -26.60 -10.62
N ASP A 477 -1.40 -27.60 -10.82
CA ASP A 477 -1.70 -28.77 -11.67
C ASP A 477 -2.90 -29.60 -11.18
N ALA A 478 -3.09 -29.69 -9.88
CA ALA A 478 -4.24 -30.39 -9.28
C ALA A 478 -5.59 -29.75 -9.62
N SER A 479 -5.61 -28.45 -9.97
CA SER A 479 -6.82 -27.70 -10.27
C SER A 479 -7.38 -27.95 -11.68
N ARG A 480 -6.61 -28.57 -12.59
CA ARG A 480 -7.04 -28.79 -13.99
C ARG A 480 -8.26 -29.71 -14.10
N ARG A 481 -8.45 -30.64 -13.17
CA ARG A 481 -9.56 -31.59 -13.22
C ARG A 481 -10.87 -31.09 -12.60
N TYR A 482 -10.79 -30.23 -11.59
CA TYR A 482 -11.98 -29.82 -10.82
C TYR A 482 -12.40 -28.35 -10.98
N PHE A 483 -11.51 -27.44 -11.45
CA PHE A 483 -11.75 -25.99 -11.42
C PHE A 483 -11.59 -25.27 -12.76
N SER A 484 -11.64 -25.98 -13.90
CA SER A 484 -11.69 -25.33 -15.21
C SER A 484 -12.94 -24.46 -15.30
N GLY A 485 -12.79 -23.14 -15.22
CA GLY A 485 -13.88 -22.17 -15.33
C GLY A 485 -14.31 -21.48 -14.03
N SER A 486 -13.62 -21.70 -12.89
CA SER A 486 -14.00 -21.00 -11.67
C SER A 486 -13.58 -19.52 -11.71
N PRO A 487 -14.47 -18.58 -11.32
CA PRO A 487 -14.16 -17.15 -11.30
C PRO A 487 -13.06 -16.75 -10.28
N ARG A 488 -12.48 -17.72 -9.57
CA ARG A 488 -11.49 -17.52 -8.52
C ARG A 488 -10.04 -17.41 -9.01
N ARG A 489 -9.79 -17.62 -10.31
CA ARG A 489 -8.42 -17.55 -10.90
C ARG A 489 -7.97 -16.16 -11.32
N TRP A 490 -8.91 -15.28 -11.62
CA TRP A 490 -8.64 -13.97 -12.22
C TRP A 490 -7.61 -13.11 -11.45
N ALA A 491 -7.62 -13.19 -10.11
CA ALA A 491 -6.70 -12.38 -9.30
C ALA A 491 -5.26 -12.89 -9.40
N ALA A 492 -5.07 -14.22 -9.38
CA ALA A 492 -3.76 -14.85 -9.57
C ALA A 492 -3.22 -14.60 -10.98
N GLU A 493 -4.09 -14.66 -12.00
CA GLU A 493 -3.74 -14.34 -13.39
C GLU A 493 -3.34 -12.87 -13.55
N ALA A 494 -4.04 -11.92 -12.90
CA ALA A 494 -3.68 -10.50 -12.92
C ALA A 494 -2.26 -10.24 -12.36
N PHE A 495 -1.88 -10.92 -11.29
CA PHE A 495 -0.52 -10.83 -10.76
C PHE A 495 0.51 -11.56 -11.63
N HIS A 496 0.13 -12.67 -12.24
CA HIS A 496 1.00 -13.42 -13.15
C HIS A 496 1.37 -12.60 -14.39
N LEU A 497 0.45 -11.75 -14.91
CA LEU A 497 0.74 -10.83 -16.03
C LEU A 497 1.90 -9.87 -15.75
N VAL A 498 2.10 -9.48 -14.49
CA VAL A 498 3.22 -8.63 -14.06
C VAL A 498 4.40 -9.44 -13.51
N GLY A 499 4.40 -10.78 -13.66
CA GLY A 499 5.46 -11.66 -13.20
C GLY A 499 5.55 -11.80 -11.67
N TYR A 500 4.50 -11.42 -10.93
CA TYR A 500 4.45 -11.53 -9.48
C TYR A 500 3.59 -12.71 -9.03
N ARG A 501 4.06 -13.43 -8.00
CA ARG A 501 3.35 -14.56 -7.40
C ARG A 501 2.98 -14.23 -5.95
N PRO A 502 1.69 -14.07 -5.62
CA PRO A 502 1.24 -13.68 -4.28
C PRO A 502 1.16 -14.85 -3.29
N TYR A 503 1.87 -15.94 -3.55
CA TYR A 503 1.97 -17.13 -2.70
C TYR A 503 3.41 -17.32 -2.25
N ALA A 504 3.61 -17.90 -1.05
CA ALA A 504 4.93 -18.07 -0.46
C ALA A 504 5.87 -18.90 -1.34
N ASP A 505 7.05 -18.37 -1.61
CA ASP A 505 8.15 -19.10 -2.22
C ASP A 505 9.20 -19.45 -1.15
N LEU A 506 9.21 -20.71 -0.74
CA LEU A 506 10.04 -21.27 0.32
C LEU A 506 10.98 -22.34 -0.25
N ILE A 507 11.23 -22.35 -1.57
CA ILE A 507 12.11 -23.33 -2.21
C ILE A 507 13.46 -23.28 -1.52
N GLU A 508 13.92 -24.46 -1.03
CA GLU A 508 15.18 -24.66 -0.28
C GLU A 508 15.35 -23.73 0.92
N ALA A 509 14.27 -23.04 1.35
CA ALA A 509 14.33 -22.13 2.47
C ALA A 509 14.49 -22.88 3.79
N SER A 510 15.38 -22.41 4.65
CA SER A 510 15.49 -22.92 6.01
C SER A 510 14.72 -22.02 6.98
N LEU A 511 13.61 -22.54 7.51
CA LEU A 511 12.80 -21.88 8.52
C LEU A 511 13.22 -22.22 9.95
N VAL A 512 14.27 -22.99 10.11
CA VAL A 512 14.83 -23.32 11.43
C VAL A 512 15.55 -22.09 11.99
N PRO A 513 15.21 -21.64 13.22
CA PRO A 513 15.88 -20.51 13.87
C PRO A 513 17.39 -20.71 13.98
N ALA A 514 18.19 -19.64 13.79
CA ALA A 514 19.65 -19.72 13.83
C ALA A 514 20.17 -20.32 15.15
N ARG A 515 19.48 -20.11 16.26
CA ARG A 515 19.83 -20.69 17.58
C ARG A 515 19.63 -22.20 17.63
N ALA A 516 18.74 -22.75 16.83
CA ALA A 516 18.47 -24.19 16.78
C ALA A 516 19.40 -24.92 15.79
N ARG A 517 20.09 -24.21 14.89
CA ARG A 517 21.05 -24.78 13.93
C ARG A 517 22.38 -25.21 14.54
N SER A 518 22.68 -24.82 15.79
CA SER A 518 23.90 -25.15 16.48
C SER A 518 23.88 -26.54 17.14
N VAL A 519 22.77 -27.26 17.07
CA VAL A 519 22.68 -28.67 17.48
C VAL A 519 23.22 -29.52 16.33
N ASN A 520 23.97 -30.56 16.65
CA ASN A 520 24.73 -31.42 15.71
C ASN A 520 23.95 -31.71 14.40
N PRO A 521 24.58 -31.59 13.22
CA PRO A 521 23.97 -31.95 11.96
C PRO A 521 23.61 -33.45 11.97
N GLY A 522 22.39 -33.79 12.31
CA GLY A 522 21.92 -35.18 12.39
C GLY A 522 21.01 -35.48 13.57
N GLU A 523 21.06 -34.71 14.65
CA GLU A 523 20.09 -34.85 15.72
C GLU A 523 18.75 -34.21 15.32
N PRO A 524 17.64 -34.92 15.54
CA PRO A 524 16.30 -34.36 15.27
C PRO A 524 16.04 -33.16 16.19
N LEU A 525 15.64 -32.05 15.63
CA LEU A 525 15.18 -30.89 16.40
C LEU A 525 14.01 -31.30 17.31
N ALA A 526 14.07 -30.90 18.57
CA ALA A 526 12.97 -31.11 19.50
C ALA A 526 11.67 -30.51 18.94
N GLU A 527 10.53 -31.11 19.25
CA GLU A 527 9.21 -30.60 18.89
C GLU A 527 9.08 -29.12 19.29
N GLY A 528 8.67 -28.27 18.36
CA GLY A 528 8.47 -26.85 18.58
C GLY A 528 9.73 -25.98 18.69
N ALA A 529 10.93 -26.53 18.41
CA ALA A 529 12.17 -25.75 18.30
C ALA A 529 12.28 -25.02 16.94
N GLY A 530 11.51 -25.41 15.94
CA GLY A 530 11.49 -24.84 14.59
C GLY A 530 10.68 -23.54 14.47
N ALA A 531 10.28 -23.21 13.24
CA ALA A 531 9.50 -22.03 12.91
C ALA A 531 8.15 -21.99 13.63
N LYS A 532 7.68 -20.79 13.95
CA LYS A 532 6.33 -20.55 14.50
C LYS A 532 5.37 -20.21 13.37
N LEU A 533 4.60 -21.19 12.93
CA LEU A 533 3.71 -21.12 11.78
C LEU A 533 2.27 -21.56 12.14
N ASN A 534 1.92 -21.52 13.43
CA ASN A 534 0.58 -21.90 13.88
C ASN A 534 -0.47 -21.00 13.24
N GLU A 535 -1.56 -21.60 12.75
CA GLU A 535 -2.69 -20.91 12.14
C GLU A 535 -2.34 -20.03 10.91
N ASN A 536 -1.10 -20.11 10.42
CA ASN A 536 -0.67 -19.37 9.24
C ASN A 536 -1.20 -20.02 7.96
N SER A 537 -1.53 -19.20 6.96
CA SER A 537 -1.87 -19.69 5.65
C SER A 537 -0.61 -19.88 4.80
N LEU A 538 -0.39 -21.12 4.39
CA LEU A 538 0.66 -21.57 3.48
C LEU A 538 0.03 -22.23 2.24
N ARG A 539 -1.22 -21.86 1.93
CA ARG A 539 -1.93 -22.39 0.76
C ARG A 539 -1.11 -22.19 -0.49
N TYR A 540 -0.96 -23.26 -1.27
CA TYR A 540 -0.22 -23.25 -2.53
C TYR A 540 1.22 -22.74 -2.42
N ALA A 541 1.81 -22.72 -1.21
CA ALA A 541 3.20 -22.37 -1.01
C ALA A 541 4.12 -23.35 -1.75
N ARG A 542 5.20 -22.86 -2.34
CA ARG A 542 6.25 -23.67 -2.93
C ARG A 542 7.33 -23.91 -1.88
N ALA A 543 7.35 -25.08 -1.30
CA ALA A 543 8.26 -25.45 -0.23
C ALA A 543 9.11 -26.69 -0.59
N TYR A 544 9.47 -26.82 -1.87
CA TYR A 544 10.37 -27.87 -2.35
C TYR A 544 11.69 -27.82 -1.59
N ARG A 545 12.10 -28.94 -0.98
CA ARG A 545 13.29 -29.07 -0.12
C ARG A 545 13.36 -28.09 1.04
N ALA A 546 12.26 -27.47 1.43
CA ALA A 546 12.25 -26.54 2.56
C ALA A 546 12.57 -27.28 3.87
N THR A 547 13.33 -26.64 4.76
CA THR A 547 13.61 -27.17 6.10
C THR A 547 12.60 -26.63 7.10
N LEU A 548 11.62 -27.44 7.45
CA LEU A 548 10.53 -27.19 8.41
C LEU A 548 10.66 -28.08 9.65
N ALA A 549 11.81 -28.69 9.89
CA ALA A 549 12.05 -29.59 11.02
C ALA A 549 11.72 -28.89 12.36
N GLY A 550 10.97 -29.58 13.23
CA GLY A 550 10.52 -29.06 14.52
C GLY A 550 9.55 -27.86 14.42
N ALA A 551 9.03 -27.54 13.23
CA ALA A 551 8.12 -26.40 13.04
C ALA A 551 6.79 -26.60 13.76
N ARG A 552 6.23 -25.51 14.28
CA ARG A 552 4.88 -25.47 14.86
C ARG A 552 3.91 -25.07 13.76
N LEU A 553 3.15 -26.03 13.24
CA LEU A 553 2.20 -25.90 12.15
C LEU A 553 0.76 -26.25 12.61
N TRP A 554 0.48 -26.11 13.92
CA TRP A 554 -0.84 -26.37 14.47
C TRP A 554 -1.89 -25.49 13.76
N ARG A 555 -2.94 -26.15 13.24
CA ARG A 555 -3.99 -25.50 12.43
C ARG A 555 -3.49 -24.70 11.22
N ALA A 556 -2.29 -24.95 10.76
CA ALA A 556 -1.78 -24.26 9.56
C ALA A 556 -2.59 -24.69 8.33
N ASP A 557 -2.87 -23.75 7.43
CA ASP A 557 -3.56 -24.03 6.16
C ASP A 557 -2.52 -24.27 5.05
N LEU A 558 -2.29 -25.53 4.74
CA LEU A 558 -1.33 -26.03 3.74
C LEU A 558 -2.05 -26.59 2.49
N VAL A 559 -3.30 -26.20 2.26
CA VAL A 559 -4.08 -26.69 1.10
C VAL A 559 -3.33 -26.43 -0.20
N GLY A 560 -3.10 -27.48 -0.98
CA GLY A 560 -2.39 -27.42 -2.25
C GLY A 560 -0.92 -27.02 -2.16
N ALA A 561 -0.30 -27.05 -0.97
CA ALA A 561 1.12 -26.71 -0.80
C ALA A 561 2.02 -27.77 -1.45
N TYR A 562 3.11 -27.32 -2.08
CA TYR A 562 4.13 -28.17 -2.69
C TYR A 562 5.29 -28.39 -1.71
N LEU A 563 5.26 -29.51 -0.99
CA LEU A 563 6.20 -29.92 0.05
C LEU A 563 7.10 -31.10 -0.40
N THR A 564 7.24 -31.30 -1.71
CA THR A 564 8.10 -32.32 -2.28
C THR A 564 9.50 -32.27 -1.67
N GLU A 565 10.01 -33.40 -1.18
CA GLU A 565 11.31 -33.54 -0.51
C GLU A 565 11.51 -32.61 0.71
N ALA A 566 10.46 -31.97 1.24
CA ALA A 566 10.59 -31.09 2.41
C ALA A 566 10.95 -31.86 3.69
N ASP A 567 11.69 -31.24 4.57
CA ASP A 567 12.07 -31.78 5.88
C ASP A 567 11.08 -31.30 6.95
N LEU A 568 10.14 -32.17 7.32
CA LEU A 568 9.09 -31.95 8.34
C LEU A 568 9.34 -32.80 9.61
N ARG A 569 10.56 -33.28 9.83
CA ARG A 569 10.88 -34.11 11.00
C ARG A 569 10.53 -33.42 12.30
N ASN A 570 9.87 -34.14 13.22
CA ASN A 570 9.38 -33.61 14.50
C ASN A 570 8.50 -32.34 14.36
N ALA A 571 7.92 -32.07 13.19
CA ALA A 571 6.99 -30.97 13.02
C ALA A 571 5.64 -31.27 13.67
N ASN A 572 5.01 -30.26 14.27
CA ASN A 572 3.68 -30.36 14.84
C ASN A 572 2.66 -29.82 13.83
N LEU A 573 1.98 -30.73 13.14
CA LEU A 573 0.94 -30.49 12.13
C LEU A 573 -0.47 -30.84 12.67
N ARG A 574 -0.67 -30.82 14.00
CA ARG A 574 -1.96 -31.12 14.61
C ARG A 574 -3.06 -30.22 14.02
N GLU A 575 -4.18 -30.83 13.61
CA GLU A 575 -5.32 -30.12 13.02
C GLU A 575 -4.96 -29.28 11.77
N ALA A 576 -3.82 -29.54 11.12
CA ALA A 576 -3.42 -28.83 9.90
C ALA A 576 -4.28 -29.25 8.70
N HIS A 577 -4.50 -28.32 7.76
CA HIS A 577 -5.23 -28.57 6.52
C HIS A 577 -4.24 -28.83 5.39
N LEU A 578 -4.10 -30.09 4.98
CA LEU A 578 -3.16 -30.57 3.95
C LEU A 578 -3.88 -31.06 2.69
N ARG A 579 -5.15 -30.68 2.47
CA ARG A 579 -5.91 -31.13 1.30
C ARG A 579 -5.17 -30.81 0.01
N ASP A 580 -5.14 -31.77 -0.91
CA ASP A 580 -4.46 -31.63 -2.20
C ASP A 580 -2.97 -31.24 -2.11
N ALA A 581 -2.36 -31.33 -0.92
CA ALA A 581 -0.94 -31.03 -0.74
C ALA A 581 -0.05 -32.12 -1.37
N VAL A 582 1.11 -31.73 -1.88
CA VAL A 582 2.08 -32.60 -2.52
C VAL A 582 3.27 -32.78 -1.58
N LEU A 583 3.36 -33.94 -0.93
CA LEU A 583 4.38 -34.31 0.05
C LEU A 583 5.24 -35.48 -0.45
N ASP A 584 5.32 -35.70 -1.76
CA ASP A 584 6.09 -36.79 -2.33
C ASP A 584 7.57 -36.71 -1.87
N HIS A 585 8.10 -37.85 -1.40
CA HIS A 585 9.45 -37.94 -0.83
C HIS A 585 9.74 -37.01 0.35
N ALA A 586 8.72 -36.38 0.98
CA ALA A 586 8.91 -35.57 2.18
C ALA A 586 9.40 -36.42 3.36
N ARG A 587 10.20 -35.80 4.22
CA ARG A 587 10.72 -36.42 5.45
C ARG A 587 9.91 -35.89 6.62
N ALA A 588 9.03 -36.71 7.16
CA ALA A 588 8.14 -36.34 8.26
C ALA A 588 8.23 -37.35 9.44
N ASP A 589 9.35 -38.05 9.58
CA ASP A 589 9.55 -39.00 10.67
C ASP A 589 9.41 -38.30 12.03
N HIS A 590 8.65 -38.92 12.94
CA HIS A 590 8.25 -38.39 14.25
C HIS A 590 7.39 -37.12 14.19
N ALA A 591 6.79 -36.76 13.05
CA ALA A 591 5.85 -35.65 12.97
C ALA A 591 4.51 -35.96 13.64
N VAL A 592 3.83 -34.95 14.15
CA VAL A 592 2.50 -35.05 14.78
C VAL A 592 1.46 -34.51 13.82
N LEU A 593 0.60 -35.40 13.29
CA LEU A 593 -0.49 -35.08 12.35
C LEU A 593 -1.88 -35.40 12.94
N ILE A 594 -2.02 -35.38 14.28
CA ILE A 594 -3.26 -35.69 14.98
C ILE A 594 -4.39 -34.81 14.42
N SER A 595 -5.48 -35.45 13.98
CA SER A 595 -6.65 -34.79 13.41
C SER A 595 -6.34 -33.90 12.20
N ALA A 596 -5.21 -34.06 11.52
CA ALA A 596 -4.90 -33.35 10.29
C ALA A 596 -5.80 -33.81 9.14
N ASP A 597 -6.15 -32.89 8.23
CA ASP A 597 -6.92 -33.18 7.02
C ASP A 597 -6.02 -33.15 5.78
N GLY A 598 -5.58 -34.31 5.36
CA GLY A 598 -4.79 -34.54 4.14
C GLY A 598 -5.59 -35.25 3.04
N SER A 599 -6.90 -35.03 2.98
CA SER A 599 -7.74 -35.63 1.91
C SER A 599 -7.15 -35.29 0.54
N SER A 600 -7.04 -36.30 -0.35
CA SER A 600 -6.43 -36.19 -1.68
C SER A 600 -4.95 -35.74 -1.71
N ALA A 601 -4.26 -35.73 -0.61
CA ALA A 601 -2.83 -35.41 -0.57
C ALA A 601 -1.98 -36.50 -1.22
N ASN A 602 -0.85 -36.11 -1.84
CA ASN A 602 0.13 -37.05 -2.39
C ASN A 602 1.34 -37.19 -1.44
N LEU A 603 1.46 -38.34 -0.80
CA LEU A 603 2.56 -38.70 0.10
C LEU A 603 3.41 -39.86 -0.48
N THR A 604 3.45 -39.98 -1.81
CA THR A 604 4.20 -41.05 -2.48
C THR A 604 5.68 -41.01 -2.06
N GLY A 605 6.20 -42.14 -1.57
CA GLY A 605 7.58 -42.28 -1.15
C GLY A 605 7.96 -41.48 0.11
N ALA A 606 7.02 -40.83 0.79
CA ALA A 606 7.28 -40.06 2.00
C ALA A 606 7.77 -40.92 3.16
N ASP A 607 8.65 -40.38 4.01
CA ASP A 607 9.13 -41.01 5.24
C ASP A 607 8.29 -40.50 6.43
N LEU A 608 7.35 -41.34 6.84
CA LEU A 608 6.36 -41.10 7.90
C LEU A 608 6.57 -42.05 9.10
N ARG A 609 7.79 -42.56 9.31
CA ARG A 609 8.07 -43.48 10.40
C ARG A 609 7.81 -42.81 11.75
N ASN A 610 7.18 -43.59 12.65
CA ASN A 610 6.87 -43.16 14.02
C ASN A 610 6.03 -41.87 14.07
N THR A 611 5.27 -41.53 13.01
CA THR A 611 4.36 -40.38 13.01
C THR A 611 3.11 -40.70 13.83
N ASP A 612 2.52 -39.65 14.44
CA ASP A 612 1.21 -39.73 15.07
C ASP A 612 0.15 -39.13 14.15
N MET A 613 -0.64 -39.98 13.50
CA MET A 613 -1.73 -39.63 12.59
C MET A 613 -3.11 -40.00 13.21
N THR A 614 -3.17 -40.04 14.54
CA THR A 614 -4.39 -40.41 15.27
C THR A 614 -5.56 -39.51 14.87
N TYR A 615 -6.70 -40.12 14.49
CA TYR A 615 -7.90 -39.42 13.98
C TYR A 615 -7.71 -38.54 12.75
N ALA A 616 -6.59 -38.67 12.04
CA ALA A 616 -6.34 -37.91 10.82
C ALA A 616 -7.28 -38.33 9.69
N VAL A 617 -7.56 -37.40 8.77
CA VAL A 617 -8.40 -37.63 7.59
C VAL A 617 -7.52 -37.57 6.34
N PHE A 618 -7.27 -38.74 5.72
CA PHE A 618 -6.48 -38.87 4.50
C PHE A 618 -7.25 -39.68 3.45
N ALA A 619 -8.55 -39.40 3.35
CA ALA A 619 -9.39 -40.05 2.33
C ALA A 619 -8.87 -39.69 0.92
N GLU A 620 -8.82 -40.69 0.03
CA GLU A 620 -8.35 -40.57 -1.37
C GLU A 620 -6.86 -40.11 -1.49
N ALA A 621 -6.11 -40.17 -0.40
CA ALA A 621 -4.67 -39.78 -0.40
C ALA A 621 -3.78 -40.89 -0.98
N GLY A 622 -2.66 -40.49 -1.57
CA GLY A 622 -1.66 -41.38 -2.15
C GLY A 622 -0.48 -41.62 -1.21
N PHE A 623 -0.29 -42.86 -0.73
CA PHE A 623 0.82 -43.32 0.08
C PHE A 623 1.70 -44.35 -0.63
N ALA A 624 1.68 -44.40 -1.95
CA ALA A 624 2.41 -45.42 -2.69
C ALA A 624 3.91 -45.40 -2.35
N GLY A 625 4.48 -46.52 -1.89
CA GLY A 625 5.88 -46.60 -1.47
C GLY A 625 6.27 -45.81 -0.24
N ALA A 626 5.32 -45.22 0.48
CA ALA A 626 5.61 -44.47 1.72
C ALA A 626 6.04 -45.41 2.85
N LYS A 627 6.88 -44.90 3.77
CA LYS A 627 7.40 -45.58 4.93
C LYS A 627 6.67 -45.12 6.18
N LEU A 628 5.84 -46.01 6.77
CA LEU A 628 5.07 -45.73 7.98
C LEU A 628 5.37 -46.69 9.12
N ALA A 629 6.53 -47.32 9.09
CA ALA A 629 6.88 -48.25 10.14
C ALA A 629 6.80 -47.62 11.53
N GLY A 630 5.99 -48.25 12.43
CA GLY A 630 5.76 -47.75 13.79
C GLY A 630 4.86 -46.53 13.90
N ALA A 631 4.19 -46.10 12.82
CA ALA A 631 3.23 -44.98 12.83
C ALA A 631 1.96 -45.33 13.56
N SER A 632 1.33 -44.38 14.26
CA SER A 632 -0.02 -44.47 14.83
C SER A 632 -1.03 -43.84 13.90
N LEU A 633 -1.99 -44.64 13.42
CA LEU A 633 -3.11 -44.19 12.58
C LEU A 633 -4.46 -44.48 13.26
N TYR A 634 -4.45 -44.66 14.59
CA TYR A 634 -5.66 -45.03 15.36
C TYR A 634 -6.87 -44.12 14.99
N GLY A 635 -7.95 -44.76 14.60
CA GLY A 635 -9.19 -44.06 14.26
C GLY A 635 -9.15 -43.18 13.00
N ALA A 636 -8.09 -43.26 12.20
CA ALA A 636 -7.94 -42.43 11.00
C ALA A 636 -8.93 -42.79 9.91
N ASN A 637 -9.36 -41.80 9.11
CA ASN A 637 -10.16 -41.98 7.92
C ASN A 637 -9.25 -42.02 6.67
N LEU A 638 -9.11 -43.24 6.12
CA LEU A 638 -8.23 -43.59 5.01
C LEU A 638 -9.00 -44.17 3.82
N ARG A 639 -10.29 -43.85 3.68
CA ARG A 639 -11.14 -44.40 2.63
C ARG A 639 -10.59 -44.08 1.25
N ARG A 640 -10.57 -45.09 0.36
CA ARG A 640 -10.10 -44.97 -1.03
C ARG A 640 -8.66 -44.51 -1.17
N SER A 641 -7.88 -44.55 -0.11
CA SER A 641 -6.43 -44.19 -0.15
C SER A 641 -5.61 -45.30 -0.84
N SER A 642 -4.48 -44.92 -1.42
CA SER A 642 -3.58 -45.83 -2.15
C SER A 642 -2.29 -46.06 -1.37
N TRP A 643 -2.05 -47.33 -0.96
CA TRP A 643 -0.90 -47.81 -0.19
C TRP A 643 -0.05 -48.79 -0.98
N LEU A 644 -0.07 -48.73 -2.30
CA LEU A 644 0.66 -49.65 -3.15
C LEU A 644 2.17 -49.68 -2.74
N ARG A 645 2.65 -50.89 -2.32
CA ARG A 645 4.01 -51.10 -1.84
C ARG A 645 4.43 -50.27 -0.63
N ALA A 646 3.51 -49.71 0.14
CA ALA A 646 3.84 -48.99 1.38
C ALA A 646 4.38 -49.95 2.45
N ASP A 647 5.25 -49.42 3.33
CA ASP A 647 5.77 -50.15 4.50
C ASP A 647 5.05 -49.68 5.76
N LEU A 648 4.13 -50.50 6.26
CA LEU A 648 3.28 -50.27 7.45
C LEU A 648 3.75 -51.17 8.63
N THR A 649 4.97 -51.68 8.60
CA THR A 649 5.48 -52.57 9.63
C THR A 649 5.29 -52.02 11.03
N ARG A 650 4.62 -52.79 11.92
CA ARG A 650 4.35 -52.42 13.32
C ARG A 650 3.54 -51.17 13.50
N SER A 651 2.76 -50.72 12.50
CA SER A 651 1.87 -49.57 12.64
C SER A 651 0.60 -49.92 13.40
N ASP A 652 0.05 -48.95 14.11
CA ASP A 652 -1.27 -49.06 14.78
C ASP A 652 -2.35 -48.51 13.85
N MET A 653 -3.11 -49.43 13.28
CA MET A 653 -4.23 -49.15 12.37
C MET A 653 -5.60 -49.49 13.00
N ARG A 654 -5.68 -49.56 14.34
CA ARG A 654 -6.92 -49.93 15.02
C ARG A 654 -8.00 -48.89 14.75
N ASP A 655 -9.24 -49.40 14.58
CA ASP A 655 -10.43 -48.59 14.34
C ASP A 655 -10.38 -47.72 13.08
N THR A 656 -9.42 -47.94 12.18
CA THR A 656 -9.29 -47.17 10.95
C THR A 656 -10.40 -47.41 9.95
N GLN A 657 -10.70 -46.45 9.10
CA GLN A 657 -11.63 -46.56 7.98
C GLN A 657 -10.84 -46.68 6.68
N LEU A 658 -10.78 -47.91 6.12
CA LEU A 658 -9.99 -48.29 4.94
C LEU A 658 -10.89 -48.84 3.82
N GLN A 659 -12.18 -48.54 3.83
CA GLN A 659 -13.09 -49.05 2.80
C GLN A 659 -12.61 -48.62 1.40
N GLU A 660 -12.53 -49.59 0.49
CA GLU A 660 -12.12 -49.41 -0.90
C GLU A 660 -10.62 -48.92 -1.03
N ALA A 661 -9.81 -49.04 0.02
CA ALA A 661 -8.39 -48.68 -0.02
C ALA A 661 -7.57 -49.71 -0.83
N GLU A 662 -6.50 -49.25 -1.49
CA GLU A 662 -5.57 -50.06 -2.30
C GLU A 662 -4.28 -50.33 -1.49
N LEU A 663 -4.18 -51.55 -0.88
CA LEU A 663 -3.03 -52.00 -0.07
C LEU A 663 -2.24 -53.11 -0.77
N SER A 664 -2.38 -53.28 -2.08
CA SER A 664 -1.70 -54.34 -2.81
C SER A 664 -0.17 -54.21 -2.69
N LEU A 665 0.48 -55.35 -2.47
CA LEU A 665 1.92 -55.47 -2.30
C LEU A 665 2.47 -54.69 -1.11
N ALA A 666 1.64 -54.19 -0.19
CA ALA A 666 2.09 -53.52 1.02
C ALA A 666 2.75 -54.47 2.01
N ASN A 667 3.70 -53.97 2.78
CA ASN A 667 4.27 -54.69 3.91
C ASN A 667 3.48 -54.34 5.19
N LEU A 668 2.70 -55.28 5.68
CA LEU A 668 1.83 -55.13 6.86
C LEU A 668 2.32 -56.00 8.04
N GLU A 669 3.65 -56.37 8.06
CA GLU A 669 4.20 -57.21 9.12
C GLU A 669 3.97 -56.56 10.48
N LEU A 670 3.37 -57.34 11.42
CA LEU A 670 3.03 -56.91 12.79
C LEU A 670 2.12 -55.65 12.87
N THR A 671 1.40 -55.31 11.84
CA THR A 671 0.43 -54.22 11.84
C THR A 671 -0.83 -54.63 12.61
N ASP A 672 -1.41 -53.74 13.44
CA ASP A 672 -2.66 -53.98 14.15
C ASP A 672 -3.85 -53.30 13.48
N PHE A 673 -4.74 -54.07 12.86
CA PHE A 673 -6.00 -53.63 12.26
C PHE A 673 -7.23 -53.98 13.12
N SER A 674 -7.05 -54.19 14.44
CA SER A 674 -8.20 -54.55 15.30
C SER A 674 -9.34 -53.51 15.17
N GLY A 675 -10.54 -53.96 14.90
CA GLY A 675 -11.72 -53.12 14.69
C GLY A 675 -11.72 -52.27 13.41
N ALA A 676 -10.71 -52.40 12.56
CA ALA A 676 -10.61 -51.61 11.32
C ALA A 676 -11.69 -52.00 10.29
N LYS A 677 -12.11 -51.03 9.47
CA LYS A 677 -13.10 -51.19 8.42
C LYS A 677 -12.42 -51.29 7.06
N LEU A 678 -12.16 -52.53 6.58
CA LEU A 678 -11.46 -52.81 5.31
C LEU A 678 -12.42 -53.28 4.21
N ALA A 679 -13.72 -53.14 4.37
CA ALA A 679 -14.69 -53.66 3.40
C ALA A 679 -14.39 -53.14 1.98
N GLY A 680 -14.19 -54.07 1.03
CA GLY A 680 -13.84 -53.75 -0.36
C GLY A 680 -12.39 -53.28 -0.58
N ALA A 681 -11.54 -53.36 0.42
CA ALA A 681 -10.12 -53.04 0.27
C ALA A 681 -9.40 -54.08 -0.58
N ARG A 682 -8.28 -53.69 -1.23
CA ARG A 682 -7.43 -54.57 -2.03
C ARG A 682 -6.11 -54.81 -1.32
N LEU A 683 -5.87 -56.03 -0.93
CA LEU A 683 -4.63 -56.47 -0.25
C LEU A 683 -3.91 -57.55 -1.07
N GLY A 684 -4.08 -57.56 -2.37
CA GLY A 684 -3.51 -58.57 -3.27
C GLY A 684 -1.97 -58.59 -3.16
N GLY A 685 -1.36 -59.76 -2.87
CA GLY A 685 0.06 -59.91 -2.71
C GLY A 685 0.70 -59.22 -1.50
N ALA A 686 -0.11 -58.71 -0.55
CA ALA A 686 0.40 -58.08 0.67
C ALA A 686 1.08 -59.08 1.60
N GLN A 687 2.06 -58.61 2.35
CA GLN A 687 2.80 -59.39 3.36
C GLN A 687 2.23 -59.10 4.74
N MET A 688 1.52 -60.08 5.34
CA MET A 688 0.75 -59.90 6.58
C MET A 688 1.25 -60.81 7.70
N LYS A 689 2.58 -60.99 7.81
CA LYS A 689 3.17 -61.80 8.86
C LYS A 689 2.89 -61.20 10.24
N GLY A 690 2.18 -61.93 11.08
CA GLY A 690 1.80 -61.51 12.43
C GLY A 690 0.86 -60.30 12.49
N THR A 691 0.19 -59.98 11.41
CA THR A 691 -0.83 -58.92 11.33
C THR A 691 -2.05 -59.26 12.16
N ILE A 692 -2.62 -58.32 12.89
CA ILE A 692 -3.79 -58.53 13.74
C ILE A 692 -5.05 -57.95 13.08
N PHE A 693 -6.07 -58.78 12.77
CA PHE A 693 -7.37 -58.40 12.22
C PHE A 693 -8.50 -58.68 13.23
N LEU A 694 -8.27 -58.62 14.51
CA LEU A 694 -9.26 -58.93 15.53
C LEU A 694 -10.49 -58.01 15.37
N GLY A 695 -11.66 -58.63 15.03
CA GLY A 695 -12.89 -57.90 14.81
C GLY A 695 -12.89 -56.92 13.61
N ALA A 696 -11.91 -56.99 12.73
CA ALA A 696 -11.84 -56.18 11.53
C ALA A 696 -12.89 -56.59 10.49
N ASP A 697 -13.52 -55.61 9.83
CA ASP A 697 -14.50 -55.86 8.74
C ASP A 697 -13.76 -56.13 7.42
N LEU A 698 -13.63 -57.38 7.03
CA LEU A 698 -12.93 -57.82 5.82
C LEU A 698 -13.89 -58.25 4.67
N ARG A 699 -15.15 -57.82 4.73
CA ARG A 699 -16.14 -58.20 3.71
C ARG A 699 -15.77 -57.62 2.34
N ASN A 700 -15.94 -58.46 1.28
CA ASN A 700 -15.59 -58.10 -0.09
C ASN A 700 -14.11 -57.69 -0.31
N THR A 701 -13.21 -58.01 0.60
CA THR A 701 -11.78 -57.69 0.52
C THR A 701 -11.07 -58.60 -0.48
N ASP A 702 -10.12 -58.07 -1.25
CA ASP A 702 -9.32 -58.86 -2.20
C ASP A 702 -7.97 -59.23 -1.57
N PHE A 703 -7.79 -60.50 -1.25
CA PHE A 703 -6.56 -61.08 -0.69
C PHE A 703 -5.83 -61.98 -1.67
N ARG A 704 -6.07 -61.86 -2.96
CA ARG A 704 -5.44 -62.75 -3.96
C ARG A 704 -3.91 -62.73 -3.86
N GLY A 705 -3.32 -63.93 -3.70
CA GLY A 705 -1.90 -64.12 -3.58
C GLY A 705 -1.27 -63.48 -2.32
N ALA A 706 -2.04 -63.08 -1.34
CA ALA A 706 -1.56 -62.52 -0.07
C ALA A 706 -1.07 -63.63 0.88
N ALA A 707 -0.11 -63.28 1.78
CA ALA A 707 0.48 -64.22 2.73
C ALA A 707 0.15 -63.80 4.19
N PHE A 708 -0.42 -64.74 4.98
CA PHE A 708 -0.89 -64.54 6.35
C PHE A 708 -0.08 -65.31 7.45
N PRO A 709 1.22 -65.53 7.39
CA PRO A 709 1.93 -66.32 8.37
C PRO A 709 1.79 -65.68 9.78
N GLY A 710 1.12 -66.41 10.68
CA GLY A 710 0.87 -65.93 12.04
C GLY A 710 -0.13 -64.76 12.17
N ALA A 711 -0.86 -64.43 11.14
CA ALA A 711 -1.89 -63.38 11.21
C ALA A 711 -3.10 -63.86 12.08
N VAL A 712 -3.68 -62.90 12.85
CA VAL A 712 -4.83 -63.15 13.73
C VAL A 712 -6.12 -62.70 13.03
N LEU A 713 -7.05 -63.64 12.71
CA LEU A 713 -8.32 -63.43 11.98
C LEU A 713 -9.57 -63.67 12.84
N ARG A 714 -9.42 -63.69 14.16
CA ARG A 714 -10.51 -63.93 15.10
C ARG A 714 -11.57 -62.84 14.97
N ASP A 715 -12.83 -63.27 14.93
CA ASP A 715 -14.02 -62.39 14.87
C ASP A 715 -14.04 -61.40 13.67
N ALA A 716 -13.25 -61.64 12.63
CA ALA A 716 -13.21 -60.85 11.42
C ALA A 716 -14.21 -61.36 10.37
N PRO A 717 -15.32 -60.70 10.05
CA PRO A 717 -16.22 -61.09 8.97
C PRO A 717 -15.50 -60.98 7.62
N MET A 718 -15.55 -62.11 6.81
CA MET A 718 -14.86 -62.23 5.52
C MET A 718 -15.83 -62.52 4.37
N ASP A 719 -17.13 -62.20 4.51
CA ASP A 719 -18.12 -62.50 3.49
C ASP A 719 -17.70 -61.95 2.12
N ASN A 720 -17.74 -62.82 1.10
CA ASN A 720 -17.32 -62.52 -0.27
C ASN A 720 -15.84 -62.04 -0.45
N ALA A 721 -14.98 -62.19 0.54
CA ALA A 721 -13.56 -61.92 0.37
C ALA A 721 -12.95 -62.86 -0.67
N GLN A 722 -11.93 -62.42 -1.45
CA GLN A 722 -11.28 -63.20 -2.49
C GLN A 722 -9.95 -63.76 -1.96
N LEU A 723 -9.85 -65.08 -1.93
CA LEU A 723 -8.67 -65.81 -1.39
C LEU A 723 -7.87 -66.58 -2.45
N ASP A 724 -8.09 -66.32 -3.74
CA ASP A 724 -7.44 -67.06 -4.82
C ASP A 724 -5.89 -66.99 -4.66
N GLY A 725 -5.25 -68.19 -4.48
CA GLY A 725 -3.81 -68.28 -4.31
C GLY A 725 -3.24 -67.70 -3.00
N ALA A 726 -4.07 -67.32 -2.04
CA ALA A 726 -3.65 -66.81 -0.74
C ALA A 726 -3.03 -67.91 0.12
N ASP A 727 -1.99 -67.55 0.92
CA ASP A 727 -1.33 -68.46 1.87
C ASP A 727 -1.73 -68.08 3.32
N LEU A 728 -2.68 -68.88 3.88
CA LEU A 728 -3.21 -68.74 5.25
C LEU A 728 -2.55 -69.74 6.24
N ARG A 729 -1.48 -70.35 5.87
CA ARG A 729 -0.79 -71.27 6.79
C ARG A 729 -0.21 -70.51 7.98
N GLY A 730 -0.47 -71.04 9.17
CA GLY A 730 -0.13 -70.38 10.43
C GLY A 730 -1.05 -69.23 10.83
N ALA A 731 -2.11 -68.98 10.11
CA ALA A 731 -3.12 -67.98 10.49
C ALA A 731 -3.89 -68.43 11.75
N LEU A 732 -4.09 -67.50 12.69
CA LEU A 732 -4.66 -67.79 14.01
C LEU A 732 -6.11 -67.32 14.11
N GLY A 733 -6.95 -68.17 14.71
CA GLY A 733 -8.35 -67.82 15.02
C GLY A 733 -9.29 -67.75 13.81
N ILE A 734 -8.87 -68.25 12.64
CA ILE A 734 -9.71 -68.46 11.46
C ILE A 734 -10.66 -69.67 11.67
N THR A 735 -11.90 -69.52 11.28
CA THR A 735 -12.91 -70.57 11.36
C THR A 735 -13.31 -71.07 9.97
N ALA A 736 -13.70 -72.34 9.85
CA ALA A 736 -14.20 -72.88 8.60
C ALA A 736 -15.43 -72.15 8.06
N ALA A 737 -16.28 -71.62 8.96
CA ALA A 737 -17.45 -70.81 8.56
C ALA A 737 -17.01 -69.48 7.87
N GLN A 738 -16.01 -68.79 8.38
CA GLN A 738 -15.45 -67.57 7.74
C GLN A 738 -14.94 -67.92 6.33
N VAL A 739 -14.15 -69.00 6.19
CA VAL A 739 -13.57 -69.39 4.90
C VAL A 739 -14.67 -69.80 3.89
N CYS A 740 -15.72 -70.54 4.32
CA CYS A 740 -16.82 -70.95 3.42
C CYS A 740 -17.62 -69.74 2.89
N ALA A 741 -17.63 -68.62 3.60
CA ALA A 741 -18.24 -67.35 3.14
C ALA A 741 -17.40 -66.59 2.10
N THR A 742 -16.13 -67.03 1.85
CA THR A 742 -15.21 -66.39 0.91
C THR A 742 -15.29 -66.98 -0.50
N ARG A 743 -14.63 -66.31 -1.46
CA ARG A 743 -14.48 -66.79 -2.84
C ARG A 743 -13.03 -67.24 -3.06
N GLY A 744 -12.83 -68.23 -3.95
CA GLY A 744 -11.48 -68.69 -4.32
C GLY A 744 -10.74 -69.45 -3.24
N TRP A 745 -11.39 -69.80 -2.13
CA TRP A 745 -10.75 -70.53 -1.02
C TRP A 745 -10.21 -71.91 -1.47
N SER A 746 -10.69 -72.50 -2.52
CA SER A 746 -10.22 -73.79 -3.03
C SER A 746 -8.81 -73.77 -3.59
N THR A 747 -8.27 -72.59 -3.94
CA THR A 747 -6.89 -72.41 -4.42
C THR A 747 -5.96 -71.84 -3.33
N ALA A 748 -6.54 -71.47 -2.17
CA ALA A 748 -5.80 -70.95 -1.03
C ALA A 748 -5.11 -72.10 -0.25
N GLN A 749 -4.01 -71.81 0.45
CA GLN A 749 -3.24 -72.72 1.27
C GLN A 749 -3.65 -72.55 2.74
N PHE A 750 -3.90 -73.66 3.43
CA PHE A 750 -4.29 -73.68 4.85
C PHE A 750 -3.43 -74.73 5.58
N ASP A 751 -3.36 -74.65 6.90
CA ASP A 751 -2.86 -75.75 7.73
C ASP A 751 -3.77 -77.00 7.59
N ALA A 752 -3.22 -78.17 7.81
CA ALA A 752 -3.93 -79.44 7.52
C ALA A 752 -5.22 -79.60 8.32
N ASP A 753 -5.25 -79.14 9.58
CA ASP A 753 -6.45 -79.14 10.45
C ASP A 753 -7.50 -78.17 10.01
N VAL A 754 -7.12 -76.94 9.63
CA VAL A 754 -8.05 -75.95 9.09
C VAL A 754 -8.63 -76.41 7.73
N LEU A 755 -7.78 -76.93 6.85
CA LEU A 755 -8.20 -77.45 5.54
C LEU A 755 -9.22 -78.54 5.67
N ALA A 756 -9.03 -79.52 6.58
CA ALA A 756 -9.97 -80.61 6.84
C ALA A 756 -11.32 -80.09 7.32
N ALA A 757 -11.34 -79.09 8.24
CA ALA A 757 -12.54 -78.45 8.75
C ALA A 757 -13.27 -77.66 7.65
N VAL A 758 -12.54 -76.91 6.81
CA VAL A 758 -13.11 -76.16 5.67
C VAL A 758 -13.69 -77.07 4.64
N GLN A 759 -13.02 -78.12 4.25
CA GLN A 759 -13.56 -79.10 3.27
C GLN A 759 -14.84 -79.75 3.78
N ALA A 760 -14.89 -80.17 5.06
CA ALA A 760 -16.06 -80.76 5.67
C ALA A 760 -17.26 -79.78 5.69
N GLN A 761 -17.04 -78.53 6.11
CA GLN A 761 -18.08 -77.54 6.29
C GLN A 761 -18.58 -76.96 4.94
N CYS A 762 -17.62 -76.53 4.08
CA CYS A 762 -17.98 -75.96 2.78
C CYS A 762 -18.57 -76.98 1.80
N GLY A 763 -18.07 -78.24 1.86
CA GLY A 763 -18.62 -79.34 1.11
C GLY A 763 -20.09 -79.66 1.51
N ALA A 764 -20.40 -79.63 2.79
CA ALA A 764 -21.75 -79.76 3.29
C ALA A 764 -22.70 -78.62 2.84
N MET A 765 -22.20 -77.34 2.87
CA MET A 765 -22.96 -76.18 2.41
C MET A 765 -23.22 -76.21 0.89
N GLN A 766 -22.28 -76.66 0.07
CA GLN A 766 -22.43 -76.77 -1.37
C GLN A 766 -23.43 -77.94 -1.72
N ALA A 767 -23.42 -79.00 -0.93
CA ALA A 767 -24.38 -80.06 -1.07
C ALA A 767 -25.84 -79.68 -0.68
N ALA A 768 -25.96 -78.78 0.33
CA ALA A 768 -27.27 -78.29 0.75
C ALA A 768 -27.83 -77.18 -0.18
N ALA A 769 -26.96 -76.47 -0.98
CA ALA A 769 -27.36 -75.47 -1.96
C ALA A 769 -27.71 -76.02 -3.35
N LYS A 770 -27.42 -77.29 -3.61
CA LYS A 770 -27.86 -78.06 -4.76
C LYS A 770 -29.18 -78.80 -4.45
#